data_ba550e2196d0808e78b2e7ef28c2bee0
#
_entry.id   ba550e2196d0808e78b2e7ef28c2bee0
#
_cell.length_a   1.000
_cell.length_b   1.000
_cell.length_c   1.000
_cell.angle_alpha   90.00
_cell.angle_beta   90.00
_cell.angle_gamma   90.00
#
_symmetry.space_group_name_H-M   'P 1'
#
loop_
_entity.id
_entity.type
_entity.pdbx_description
1 polymer ?
#
loop_
_entity_poly.entity_id
_entity_poly.type
_entity_poly.pdbx_seq_one_letter_code
_entity_poly.pdbx_strand_id
1 'polypeptide(L)'
;MNSLSAWFRSLSTKQIIVYLVLVAVAIYVVWYVIDALEGLDPNFTPPSSGSNESQNALGNKSFGEKEETPEPEAKKAEAKAEAPAAAPAAKQPAAPQAAAQVQATAVAVTKAAGGSKGVGAGAIQLKAPAAKAVTPARFKQSPFLDGKGLPDVDDRVPSDPLVIEVFDEIGAYGGTMRRVFTGARDTCNYTRLARSGLTRWSHDGFEARGNIAASWEADATGRSWTVTLRDGMHWSDGEPFDADDFVYAYEFMGRVDPLNDELRGSPPAWMRSGSEFASVAKVDNLTVRFIYPNPNYNFPLLVSGNSCAHGSSSKNETYLPEHFLSQYHAGKVGEAAATKAAADAGYESWAVLHNLKTKESTTPELPHMRPWSPVNDSSSLVWKFERNPYYYGVDPEGHQLPYIDKVEMTLTEDRELIQVQAAAGAIDFQYRHIRTDQYPTFKANEEKSGIKVLRWGTAGTTAETSYWVNQNNDGPFGDLLRNQQFRQALAIGIDRDRINEISYLGLAQKRSIAPPWGHPHAPEDEAYQSKWTQYDVAEANKMLDAIVPDKDADGFRTYNGEKINLIVLAASAGDNAEMMIEDWKAIGISSKLDVVSRATFETRAKEFSTEINQWGLDTACCLWSDANKQLPVNIGSVNWGNGYAAWWIKQNTGNEVGTIVEPPANVKEMFKHYEDGLTSPPEKGNIHARAIYEEIVDQQYIIPLVGLGPRVAVVNANMGNVPEFAVMDWPFRGPSTAYPEQFYYKK
;
A
#
# COMPACT_ATOMS: atom_id res chain seq x y z
N MET A 1 51.75 -29.90 9.53
CA MET A 1 51.20 -30.96 8.65
C MET A 1 50.64 -32.18 9.40
N ASN A 2 51.13 -32.51 10.63
CA ASN A 2 50.70 -33.72 11.32
C ASN A 2 49.32 -33.65 12.03
N SER A 3 48.74 -32.50 12.23
CA SER A 3 47.43 -32.35 12.91
C SER A 3 46.24 -32.49 11.95
N LEU A 4 46.37 -32.07 10.70
CA LEU A 4 45.34 -32.20 9.69
C LEU A 4 45.09 -33.65 9.24
N SER A 5 46.16 -34.43 9.15
CA SER A 5 46.04 -35.85 8.73
C SER A 5 45.41 -36.72 9.84
N ALA A 6 45.59 -36.38 11.11
CA ALA A 6 44.94 -37.07 12.22
C ALA A 6 43.43 -36.72 12.29
N TRP A 7 43.09 -35.50 12.04
CA TRP A 7 41.68 -35.04 12.01
C TRP A 7 40.91 -35.69 10.84
N PHE A 8 41.51 -35.76 9.63
CA PHE A 8 40.89 -36.42 8.48
C PHE A 8 40.62 -37.93 8.71
N ARG A 9 41.45 -38.62 9.48
CA ARG A 9 41.27 -40.04 9.82
C ARG A 9 40.20 -40.29 10.87
N SER A 10 39.72 -39.26 11.55
CA SER A 10 38.66 -39.37 12.57
C SER A 10 37.25 -39.17 12.00
N LEU A 11 37.12 -38.76 10.75
CA LEU A 11 35.84 -38.47 10.12
C LEU A 11 35.17 -39.75 9.59
N SER A 12 33.88 -39.89 9.79
CA SER A 12 33.07 -40.92 9.16
C SER A 12 32.96 -40.71 7.66
N THR A 13 32.71 -41.79 6.89
CA THR A 13 32.53 -41.71 5.43
C THR A 13 31.47 -40.69 5.01
N LYS A 14 30.38 -40.54 5.79
CA LYS A 14 29.35 -39.51 5.54
C LYS A 14 29.88 -38.11 5.71
N GLN A 15 30.67 -37.85 6.70
CA GLN A 15 31.30 -36.55 6.95
C GLN A 15 32.31 -36.18 5.88
N ILE A 16 33.09 -37.14 5.40
CA ILE A 16 34.04 -36.95 4.30
C ILE A 16 33.28 -36.56 3.02
N ILE A 17 32.18 -37.23 2.70
CA ILE A 17 31.34 -36.89 1.54
C ILE A 17 30.78 -35.47 1.66
N VAL A 18 30.25 -35.06 2.83
CA VAL A 18 29.76 -33.72 3.05
C VAL A 18 30.86 -32.67 2.85
N TYR A 19 32.06 -32.91 3.39
CA TYR A 19 33.20 -31.99 3.18
C TYR A 19 33.62 -31.88 1.73
N LEU A 20 33.64 -32.99 1.00
CA LEU A 20 33.98 -33.00 -0.44
C LEU A 20 32.93 -32.22 -1.26
N VAL A 21 31.66 -32.35 -0.93
CA VAL A 21 30.57 -31.56 -1.58
C VAL A 21 30.72 -30.09 -1.26
N LEU A 22 30.99 -29.70 0.00
CA LEU A 22 31.21 -28.31 0.38
C LEU A 22 32.44 -27.69 -0.32
N VAL A 23 33.52 -28.44 -0.46
CA VAL A 23 34.71 -28.00 -1.21
C VAL A 23 34.39 -27.83 -2.67
N ALA A 24 33.65 -28.76 -3.27
CA ALA A 24 33.25 -28.67 -4.70
C ALA A 24 32.35 -27.45 -4.94
N VAL A 25 31.39 -27.18 -4.05
CA VAL A 25 30.53 -25.97 -4.10
C VAL A 25 31.37 -24.68 -3.95
N ALA A 26 32.32 -24.67 -3.01
CA ALA A 26 33.20 -23.51 -2.87
C ALA A 26 34.08 -23.26 -4.12
N ILE A 27 34.62 -24.33 -4.72
CA ILE A 27 35.39 -24.22 -5.97
C ILE A 27 34.48 -23.70 -7.11
N TYR A 28 33.25 -24.19 -7.21
CA TYR A 28 32.29 -23.75 -8.24
C TYR A 28 31.94 -22.28 -8.08
N VAL A 29 31.70 -21.83 -6.84
CA VAL A 29 31.42 -20.41 -6.55
C VAL A 29 32.61 -19.53 -6.92
N VAL A 30 33.83 -19.93 -6.56
CA VAL A 30 35.05 -19.17 -6.91
C VAL A 30 35.24 -19.12 -8.43
N TRP A 31 35.03 -20.24 -9.13
CA TRP A 31 35.09 -20.27 -10.58
C TRP A 31 34.04 -19.39 -11.23
N TYR A 32 32.80 -19.44 -10.76
CA TYR A 32 31.71 -18.58 -11.24
C TYR A 32 31.99 -17.07 -11.03
N VAL A 33 32.59 -16.72 -9.89
CA VAL A 33 32.99 -15.32 -9.61
C VAL A 33 34.14 -14.90 -10.53
N ILE A 34 35.11 -15.77 -10.80
CA ILE A 34 36.23 -15.48 -11.73
C ILE A 34 35.70 -15.32 -13.16
N ASP A 35 34.82 -16.21 -13.61
CA ASP A 35 34.19 -16.15 -14.93
C ASP A 35 33.37 -14.87 -15.11
N ALA A 36 32.64 -14.47 -14.07
CA ALA A 36 31.89 -13.20 -14.04
C ALA A 36 32.80 -11.97 -14.06
N LEU A 37 34.00 -12.06 -13.49
CA LEU A 37 35.01 -10.96 -13.49
C LEU A 37 35.80 -10.90 -14.80
N GLU A 38 36.05 -12.02 -15.47
CA GLU A 38 36.73 -12.05 -16.78
C GLU A 38 35.86 -11.51 -17.93
N GLY A 39 34.53 -11.47 -17.74
CA GLY A 39 33.57 -10.87 -18.67
C GLY A 39 33.43 -9.33 -18.54
N LEU A 40 34.13 -8.69 -17.61
CA LEU A 40 34.07 -7.24 -17.42
C LEU A 40 35.10 -6.53 -18.29
N ASP A 41 34.66 -5.53 -19.07
CA ASP A 41 35.54 -4.61 -19.82
C ASP A 41 36.49 -3.93 -18.83
N PRO A 42 37.83 -4.02 -19.02
CA PRO A 42 38.81 -3.38 -18.14
C PRO A 42 38.73 -1.84 -18.13
N ASN A 43 37.93 -1.24 -19.02
CA ASN A 43 37.62 0.19 -19.05
C ASN A 43 36.25 0.55 -18.49
N PHE A 44 35.54 -0.40 -17.89
CA PHE A 44 34.24 -0.15 -17.24
C PHE A 44 34.45 0.61 -15.93
N THR A 45 34.20 1.90 -15.96
CA THR A 45 33.92 2.68 -14.75
C THR A 45 32.46 2.41 -14.36
N PRO A 46 32.19 1.81 -13.17
CA PRO A 46 30.81 1.69 -12.71
C PRO A 46 30.21 3.09 -12.62
N PRO A 47 28.96 3.29 -13.07
CA PRO A 47 28.26 4.53 -12.78
C PRO A 47 28.24 4.67 -11.27
N SER A 48 28.75 5.77 -10.75
CA SER A 48 28.57 6.18 -9.37
C SER A 48 27.08 5.99 -9.05
N SER A 49 26.77 5.49 -7.85
CA SER A 49 25.41 5.33 -7.35
C SER A 49 24.70 6.68 -7.42
N GLY A 50 24.29 7.04 -8.62
CA GLY A 50 23.57 8.26 -8.96
C GLY A 50 22.13 8.06 -8.60
N SER A 51 21.69 8.89 -7.70
CA SER A 51 20.35 9.36 -7.45
C SER A 51 19.42 9.25 -8.66
N ASN A 52 18.17 8.90 -8.40
CA ASN A 52 17.02 9.09 -9.26
C ASN A 52 17.07 10.47 -9.96
N GLU A 53 17.49 10.51 -11.19
CA GLU A 53 17.12 11.60 -12.08
C GLU A 53 15.67 11.40 -12.51
N SER A 54 14.82 12.17 -11.89
CA SER A 54 13.49 12.50 -12.36
C SER A 54 13.62 13.29 -13.68
N GLN A 55 13.00 12.73 -14.69
CA GLN A 55 12.44 13.42 -15.85
C GLN A 55 12.45 14.95 -15.82
N ASN A 56 13.32 15.54 -16.65
CA ASN A 56 13.01 16.73 -17.42
C ASN A 56 14.21 17.04 -18.33
N ALA A 57 14.13 16.62 -19.57
CA ALA A 57 14.66 17.35 -20.73
C ALA A 57 14.41 16.54 -22.01
N LEU A 58 13.30 16.80 -22.67
CA LEU A 58 13.13 16.49 -24.10
C LEU A 58 13.58 17.70 -24.90
N GLY A 59 14.74 17.57 -25.49
CA GLY A 59 15.22 18.45 -26.55
C GLY A 59 15.48 17.62 -27.79
N ASN A 60 14.67 17.87 -28.83
CA ASN A 60 14.78 17.36 -30.19
C ASN A 60 16.22 17.37 -30.74
N LYS A 61 16.60 16.26 -31.41
CA LYS A 61 17.22 16.34 -32.74
C LYS A 61 17.17 14.99 -33.47
N SER A 62 16.64 15.04 -34.67
CA SER A 62 16.59 14.03 -35.72
C SER A 62 17.97 13.77 -36.37
N PHE A 63 18.14 12.58 -36.93
CA PHE A 63 18.85 12.08 -38.11
C PHE A 63 19.34 10.68 -37.81
N GLY A 64 19.08 9.61 -38.50
CA GLY A 64 19.07 9.37 -39.93
C GLY A 64 20.11 8.30 -40.23
N GLU A 65 19.63 7.25 -40.85
CA GLU A 65 20.35 6.25 -41.69
C GLU A 65 20.84 4.92 -41.10
N LYS A 66 20.46 3.93 -41.88
CA LYS A 66 20.59 2.48 -41.90
C LYS A 66 22.05 1.97 -41.82
N GLU A 67 22.20 0.77 -41.27
CA GLU A 67 22.97 -0.30 -41.91
C GLU A 67 22.51 -1.70 -41.48
N GLU A 68 22.54 -2.63 -42.43
CA GLU A 68 21.99 -4.00 -42.42
C GLU A 68 23.00 -5.05 -41.94
N THR A 69 22.42 -6.08 -41.25
CA THR A 69 22.71 -7.53 -41.34
C THR A 69 24.04 -8.10 -40.77
N PRO A 70 24.11 -9.43 -40.48
CA PRO A 70 23.18 -10.56 -40.63
C PRO A 70 23.05 -11.52 -39.41
N GLU A 71 21.98 -12.31 -39.46
CA GLU A 71 21.69 -13.51 -38.69
C GLU A 71 22.73 -14.64 -38.80
N PRO A 72 22.87 -15.54 -37.82
CA PRO A 72 23.28 -16.89 -38.09
C PRO A 72 22.23 -17.94 -37.70
N GLU A 73 22.11 -18.88 -38.60
CA GLU A 73 21.24 -20.07 -38.68
C GLU A 73 21.22 -20.95 -37.42
N ALA A 74 20.02 -21.38 -37.03
CA ALA A 74 19.79 -22.45 -36.05
C ALA A 74 19.82 -23.82 -36.72
N LYS A 75 20.68 -24.71 -36.27
CA LYS A 75 20.64 -26.12 -36.54
C LYS A 75 19.66 -26.86 -35.64
N LYS A 76 18.66 -27.51 -36.24
CA LYS A 76 17.77 -28.47 -35.61
C LYS A 76 18.56 -29.70 -35.10
N ALA A 77 18.25 -30.12 -33.89
CA ALA A 77 18.47 -31.47 -33.41
C ALA A 77 17.16 -32.00 -32.81
N GLU A 78 16.58 -32.99 -33.46
CA GLU A 78 15.45 -33.78 -32.98
C GLU A 78 15.94 -34.76 -31.89
N ALA A 79 15.26 -34.77 -30.74
CA ALA A 79 15.32 -35.88 -29.79
C ALA A 79 13.90 -36.30 -29.41
N LYS A 80 13.53 -37.51 -29.84
CA LYS A 80 12.35 -38.24 -29.38
C LYS A 80 12.48 -38.54 -27.90
N ALA A 81 11.49 -38.24 -27.11
CA ALA A 81 11.29 -38.83 -25.79
C ALA A 81 9.90 -39.45 -25.71
N GLU A 82 9.86 -40.71 -25.34
CA GLU A 82 8.69 -41.52 -25.07
C GLU A 82 7.95 -41.05 -23.82
N ALA A 83 6.63 -41.13 -23.87
CA ALA A 83 5.74 -40.80 -22.75
C ALA A 83 5.75 -41.98 -21.73
N PRO A 84 5.78 -41.67 -20.42
CA PRO A 84 5.50 -42.66 -19.38
C PRO A 84 3.99 -42.79 -19.12
N ALA A 85 3.59 -44.06 -18.87
CA ALA A 85 2.23 -44.51 -18.67
C ALA A 85 1.52 -43.85 -17.47
N ALA A 86 0.20 -43.65 -17.61
CA ALA A 86 -0.70 -43.12 -16.63
C ALA A 86 -0.73 -43.93 -15.31
N ALA A 87 -0.57 -43.25 -14.18
CA ALA A 87 -0.86 -43.77 -12.85
C ALA A 87 -2.35 -43.62 -12.52
N PRO A 88 -2.96 -44.48 -11.70
CA PRO A 88 -4.40 -44.52 -11.49
C PRO A 88 -4.89 -43.34 -10.62
N ALA A 89 -6.07 -42.81 -10.98
CA ALA A 89 -6.76 -41.72 -10.32
C ALA A 89 -6.96 -41.95 -8.80
N ALA A 90 -6.36 -41.07 -8.01
CA ALA A 90 -6.67 -40.97 -6.59
C ALA A 90 -8.03 -40.31 -6.39
N LYS A 91 -8.89 -40.94 -5.59
CA LYS A 91 -10.19 -40.37 -5.19
C LYS A 91 -10.00 -39.04 -4.50
N GLN A 92 -10.68 -38.01 -5.00
CA GLN A 92 -10.80 -36.70 -4.32
C GLN A 92 -11.33 -36.88 -2.91
N PRO A 93 -10.75 -36.24 -1.89
CA PRO A 93 -11.37 -36.11 -0.59
C PRO A 93 -12.57 -35.18 -0.66
N ALA A 94 -13.65 -35.51 0.03
CA ALA A 94 -14.82 -34.66 0.16
C ALA A 94 -14.46 -33.27 0.67
N ALA A 95 -15.05 -32.24 0.08
CA ALA A 95 -14.89 -30.85 0.48
C ALA A 95 -15.21 -30.67 1.98
N PRO A 96 -14.40 -29.98 2.73
CA PRO A 96 -14.61 -29.84 4.18
C PRO A 96 -15.83 -28.96 4.47
N GLN A 97 -16.66 -29.37 5.44
CA GLN A 97 -17.77 -28.56 6.01
C GLN A 97 -17.33 -27.18 6.54
N ALA A 98 -16.06 -26.88 6.57
CA ALA A 98 -15.48 -25.58 6.91
C ALA A 98 -15.87 -24.45 5.94
N ALA A 99 -16.13 -24.75 4.64
CA ALA A 99 -16.49 -23.70 3.67
C ALA A 99 -17.86 -23.05 3.96
N ALA A 100 -18.83 -23.84 4.42
CA ALA A 100 -20.16 -23.32 4.75
C ALA A 100 -20.16 -22.44 6.04
N GLN A 101 -19.32 -22.77 7.03
CA GLN A 101 -19.14 -21.94 8.21
C GLN A 101 -18.38 -20.65 7.91
N VAL A 102 -17.49 -20.67 6.94
CA VAL A 102 -16.68 -19.52 6.50
C VAL A 102 -17.53 -18.51 5.73
N GLN A 103 -18.41 -18.97 4.84
CA GLN A 103 -19.37 -18.09 4.17
C GLN A 103 -20.34 -17.43 5.16
N ALA A 104 -20.81 -18.18 6.17
CA ALA A 104 -21.65 -17.63 7.23
C ALA A 104 -20.93 -16.57 8.07
N THR A 105 -19.61 -16.70 8.28
CA THR A 105 -18.81 -15.72 9.03
C THR A 105 -18.45 -14.49 8.19
N ALA A 106 -18.15 -14.65 6.90
CA ALA A 106 -17.93 -13.51 6.00
C ALA A 106 -19.23 -12.70 5.80
N VAL A 107 -20.36 -13.37 5.63
CA VAL A 107 -21.69 -12.73 5.59
C VAL A 107 -22.08 -12.16 6.96
N ALA A 108 -21.66 -12.77 8.08
CA ALA A 108 -21.91 -12.23 9.42
C ALA A 108 -21.02 -11.00 9.72
N VAL A 109 -19.80 -10.94 9.20
CA VAL A 109 -18.93 -9.76 9.31
C VAL A 109 -19.49 -8.60 8.48
N THR A 110 -19.98 -8.85 7.27
CA THR A 110 -20.69 -7.84 6.47
C THR A 110 -22.06 -7.49 7.07
N LYS A 111 -22.79 -8.45 7.70
CA LYS A 111 -24.03 -8.18 8.43
C LYS A 111 -23.82 -7.52 9.79
N ALA A 112 -22.75 -7.84 10.51
CA ALA A 112 -22.41 -7.16 11.78
C ALA A 112 -21.93 -5.72 11.49
N ALA A 113 -21.26 -5.49 10.38
CA ALA A 113 -20.96 -4.15 9.85
C ALA A 113 -22.23 -3.45 9.28
N GLY A 114 -23.27 -4.20 8.89
CA GLY A 114 -24.53 -3.70 8.32
C GLY A 114 -25.69 -3.55 9.32
N GLY A 115 -25.46 -3.87 10.59
CA GLY A 115 -26.50 -3.80 11.64
C GLY A 115 -26.42 -2.50 12.43
N SER A 116 -27.10 -1.49 11.99
CA SER A 116 -27.47 -0.21 12.58
C SER A 116 -26.63 0.99 12.15
N LYS A 117 -27.23 1.84 11.35
CA LYS A 117 -26.77 3.16 10.90
C LYS A 117 -25.52 3.12 10.02
N GLY A 118 -25.72 2.86 8.74
CA GLY A 118 -24.82 3.16 7.63
C GLY A 118 -23.36 2.78 7.86
N VAL A 119 -22.87 1.75 7.20
CA VAL A 119 -21.43 1.40 7.17
C VAL A 119 -20.65 2.57 6.57
N GLY A 120 -20.39 3.58 7.36
CA GLY A 120 -19.72 4.79 6.95
C GLY A 120 -18.22 4.68 7.17
N ALA A 121 -17.54 3.68 6.57
CA ALA A 121 -16.10 3.75 6.46
C ALA A 121 -15.74 5.09 5.79
N GLY A 122 -15.11 6.00 6.54
CA GLY A 122 -14.77 7.34 6.06
C GLY A 122 -15.86 8.40 6.29
N ALA A 123 -16.72 8.25 7.30
CA ALA A 123 -17.61 9.33 7.71
C ALA A 123 -16.82 10.59 8.06
N ILE A 124 -17.08 11.67 7.34
CA ILE A 124 -16.42 12.96 7.55
C ILE A 124 -17.03 13.63 8.77
N GLN A 125 -16.19 13.99 9.71
CA GLN A 125 -16.60 14.69 10.92
C GLN A 125 -16.05 16.12 10.91
N LEU A 126 -16.95 17.09 10.88
CA LEU A 126 -16.60 18.52 10.88
C LEU A 126 -16.12 18.99 12.27
N LYS A 127 -16.38 18.20 13.30
CA LYS A 127 -15.91 18.43 14.66
C LYS A 127 -15.47 17.09 15.27
N ALA A 128 -14.41 17.13 16.07
CA ALA A 128 -13.92 15.95 16.76
C ALA A 128 -15.04 15.28 17.57
N PRO A 129 -15.18 13.94 17.50
CA PRO A 129 -16.06 13.23 18.41
C PRO A 129 -15.61 13.46 19.86
N ALA A 130 -16.56 13.51 20.79
CA ALA A 130 -16.24 13.67 22.20
C ALA A 130 -15.31 12.52 22.65
N ALA A 131 -14.12 12.86 23.13
CA ALA A 131 -13.23 11.90 23.76
C ALA A 131 -13.91 11.39 25.03
N LYS A 132 -13.82 10.07 25.27
CA LYS A 132 -14.15 9.56 26.59
C LYS A 132 -13.06 10.05 27.54
N ALA A 133 -13.44 10.95 28.47
CA ALA A 133 -12.54 11.43 29.49
C ALA A 133 -12.30 10.31 30.52
N VAL A 134 -11.18 9.62 30.38
CA VAL A 134 -10.60 8.84 31.48
C VAL A 134 -9.35 9.60 31.87
N THR A 135 -9.36 10.18 33.05
CA THR A 135 -8.17 10.85 33.59
C THR A 135 -7.53 9.87 34.58
N PRO A 136 -6.41 9.23 34.24
CA PRO A 136 -5.68 8.39 35.18
C PRO A 136 -5.20 9.23 36.36
N ALA A 137 -5.28 8.73 37.56
CA ALA A 137 -4.83 9.46 38.75
C ALA A 137 -3.29 9.58 38.80
N ARG A 138 -2.56 8.72 38.08
CA ARG A 138 -1.10 8.68 37.99
C ARG A 138 -0.65 7.77 36.83
N PHE A 139 0.41 8.21 36.11
CA PHE A 139 0.98 7.41 35.03
C PHE A 139 1.96 6.34 35.54
N LYS A 140 2.10 5.27 34.75
CA LYS A 140 3.00 4.15 35.03
C LYS A 140 3.83 3.87 33.77
N GLN A 141 5.10 3.54 33.94
CA GLN A 141 6.01 3.22 32.84
C GLN A 141 6.45 1.75 32.84
N SER A 142 7.00 1.30 31.71
CA SER A 142 7.67 0.00 31.65
C SER A 142 8.96 0.00 32.49
N PRO A 143 9.26 -1.09 33.22
CA PRO A 143 10.54 -1.29 33.88
C PRO A 143 11.75 -1.24 32.94
N PHE A 144 11.56 -1.43 31.65
CA PHE A 144 12.61 -1.27 30.62
C PHE A 144 13.22 0.14 30.61
N LEU A 145 12.48 1.15 31.07
CA LEU A 145 12.93 2.54 31.12
C LEU A 145 13.62 2.88 32.46
N ASP A 146 13.57 2.00 33.46
CA ASP A 146 14.17 2.26 34.77
C ASP A 146 15.69 2.44 34.67
N GLY A 147 16.20 3.46 35.33
CA GLY A 147 17.64 3.76 35.35
C GLY A 147 18.21 4.37 34.05
N LYS A 148 17.40 4.69 33.06
CA LYS A 148 17.85 5.34 31.81
C LYS A 148 18.08 6.85 31.92
N GLY A 149 17.92 7.44 33.12
CA GLY A 149 18.14 8.89 33.33
C GLY A 149 17.06 9.78 32.73
N LEU A 150 15.87 9.23 32.50
CA LEU A 150 14.71 9.96 31.98
C LEU A 150 14.03 10.76 33.10
N PRO A 151 13.32 11.87 32.78
CA PRO A 151 12.38 12.51 33.69
C PRO A 151 11.31 11.53 34.21
N ASP A 152 10.59 11.89 35.25
CA ASP A 152 9.47 11.10 35.74
C ASP A 152 8.42 10.91 34.61
N VAL A 153 7.71 9.78 34.68
CA VAL A 153 6.70 9.47 33.65
C VAL A 153 5.60 10.52 33.58
N ASP A 154 5.25 11.13 34.70
CA ASP A 154 4.24 12.19 34.79
C ASP A 154 4.68 13.51 34.08
N ASP A 155 6.00 13.72 33.92
CA ASP A 155 6.55 14.85 33.16
C ASP A 155 6.72 14.56 31.67
N ARG A 156 6.63 13.28 31.26
CA ARG A 156 6.84 12.82 29.86
C ARG A 156 5.54 12.53 29.12
N VAL A 157 4.48 12.22 29.84
CA VAL A 157 3.16 11.95 29.30
C VAL A 157 2.33 13.23 29.34
N PRO A 158 1.62 13.63 28.27
CA PRO A 158 0.80 14.84 28.26
C PRO A 158 -0.22 14.88 29.41
N SER A 159 -0.58 16.07 29.84
CA SER A 159 -1.63 16.27 30.85
C SER A 159 -3.02 15.80 30.39
N ASP A 160 -3.25 15.81 29.04
CA ASP A 160 -4.40 15.21 28.35
C ASP A 160 -3.92 14.12 27.36
N PRO A 161 -3.53 12.93 27.87
CA PRO A 161 -2.98 11.88 27.05
C PRO A 161 -4.03 11.28 26.10
N LEU A 162 -3.54 10.59 25.05
CA LEU A 162 -4.40 9.74 24.22
C LEU A 162 -4.72 8.47 25.03
N VAL A 163 -5.95 8.35 25.53
CA VAL A 163 -6.41 7.11 26.19
C VAL A 163 -6.83 6.10 25.12
N ILE A 164 -6.18 4.94 25.08
CA ILE A 164 -6.44 3.85 24.17
C ILE A 164 -7.17 2.74 24.94
N GLU A 165 -8.45 2.54 24.66
CA GLU A 165 -9.21 1.44 25.24
C GLU A 165 -8.60 0.10 24.81
N VAL A 166 -8.38 -0.79 25.77
CA VAL A 166 -7.85 -2.12 25.49
C VAL A 166 -8.94 -3.04 24.97
N PHE A 167 -8.56 -3.97 24.07
CA PHE A 167 -9.56 -4.90 23.50
C PHE A 167 -9.97 -5.98 24.50
N ASP A 168 -9.03 -6.54 25.25
CA ASP A 168 -9.31 -7.64 26.18
C ASP A 168 -9.08 -7.20 27.63
N GLU A 169 -7.84 -6.83 27.98
CA GLU A 169 -7.45 -6.53 29.37
C GLU A 169 -6.24 -5.59 29.42
N ILE A 170 -5.99 -5.02 30.58
CA ILE A 170 -4.76 -4.24 30.84
C ILE A 170 -3.54 -5.17 30.66
N GLY A 171 -2.65 -4.80 29.75
CA GLY A 171 -1.51 -5.62 29.36
C GLY A 171 -0.34 -5.56 30.33
N ALA A 172 0.57 -6.51 30.21
CA ALA A 172 1.83 -6.53 30.94
C ALA A 172 2.96 -5.96 30.07
N TYR A 173 3.85 -5.19 30.68
CA TYR A 173 5.06 -4.70 30.01
C TYR A 173 6.08 -5.81 29.73
N GLY A 174 6.81 -5.64 28.63
CA GLY A 174 7.98 -6.44 28.29
C GLY A 174 7.90 -7.15 26.95
N GLY A 175 9.00 -7.77 26.59
CA GLY A 175 9.09 -8.63 25.42
C GLY A 175 9.56 -7.93 24.15
N THR A 176 9.80 -8.78 23.14
CA THR A 176 10.23 -8.37 21.80
C THR A 176 9.27 -8.99 20.77
N MET A 177 8.62 -8.17 19.97
CA MET A 177 7.75 -8.62 18.89
C MET A 177 8.58 -8.89 17.63
N ARG A 178 8.66 -10.15 17.24
CA ARG A 178 9.37 -10.60 16.04
C ARG A 178 8.48 -10.48 14.81
N ARG A 179 9.01 -9.85 13.78
CA ARG A 179 8.36 -9.66 12.49
C ARG A 179 9.35 -9.90 11.34
N VAL A 180 8.85 -9.81 10.10
CA VAL A 180 9.69 -9.88 8.91
C VAL A 180 9.40 -8.72 7.97
N PHE A 181 10.39 -8.34 7.15
CA PHE A 181 10.25 -7.35 6.07
C PHE A 181 11.05 -7.79 4.86
N THR A 182 10.71 -7.30 3.66
CA THR A 182 11.30 -7.78 2.39
C THR A 182 12.39 -6.87 1.83
N GLY A 183 12.89 -5.93 2.61
CA GLY A 183 13.97 -5.02 2.21
C GLY A 183 13.68 -3.55 2.48
N ALA A 184 14.66 -2.70 2.18
CA ALA A 184 14.64 -1.27 2.49
C ALA A 184 13.45 -0.49 1.91
N ARG A 185 12.78 -1.01 0.89
CA ARG A 185 11.53 -0.43 0.33
C ARG A 185 10.26 -0.89 1.03
N ASP A 186 10.33 -1.86 1.95
CA ASP A 186 9.17 -2.37 2.70
C ASP A 186 8.93 -1.59 4.01
N THR A 187 9.24 -0.31 4.02
CA THR A 187 9.07 0.59 5.18
C THR A 187 7.63 0.68 5.65
N CYS A 188 6.65 0.43 4.76
CA CYS A 188 5.24 0.32 5.12
C CYS A 188 4.96 -0.72 6.20
N ASN A 189 5.82 -1.72 6.37
CA ASN A 189 5.68 -2.74 7.40
C ASN A 189 5.81 -2.16 8.81
N TYR A 190 6.72 -1.20 8.99
CA TYR A 190 6.88 -0.44 10.23
C TYR A 190 5.90 0.73 10.33
N THR A 191 5.82 1.58 9.30
CA THR A 191 5.01 2.81 9.37
C THR A 191 3.52 2.54 9.56
N ARG A 192 3.03 1.38 9.15
CA ARG A 192 1.64 0.95 9.43
C ARG A 192 1.45 0.37 10.83
N LEU A 193 2.48 -0.24 11.40
CA LEU A 193 2.43 -0.75 12.77
C LEU A 193 2.37 0.40 13.79
N ALA A 194 3.10 1.47 13.53
CA ALA A 194 3.41 2.52 14.48
C ALA A 194 3.01 3.90 13.94
N ARG A 195 1.72 4.15 13.76
CA ARG A 195 1.24 5.41 13.17
C ARG A 195 1.19 6.57 14.16
N SER A 196 1.45 7.77 13.63
CA SER A 196 1.39 9.03 14.36
C SER A 196 0.73 10.15 13.54
N GLY A 197 -0.38 9.86 12.83
CA GLY A 197 -1.17 10.89 12.15
C GLY A 197 -1.79 11.90 13.12
N LEU A 198 -2.17 13.06 12.60
CA LEU A 198 -2.84 14.09 13.40
C LEU A 198 -4.17 13.55 13.98
N THR A 199 -4.90 12.82 13.16
CA THR A 199 -6.02 11.96 13.57
C THR A 199 -5.67 10.49 13.39
N ARG A 200 -6.50 9.58 13.87
CA ARG A 200 -6.40 8.13 13.65
C ARG A 200 -7.76 7.53 13.31
N TRP A 201 -7.78 6.39 12.63
CA TRP A 201 -9.00 5.66 12.39
C TRP A 201 -9.47 4.90 13.64
N SER A 202 -10.78 4.83 13.85
CA SER A 202 -11.38 3.84 14.76
C SER A 202 -11.03 2.42 14.30
N HIS A 203 -11.06 1.44 15.22
CA HIS A 203 -10.67 0.06 14.90
C HIS A 203 -11.55 -0.59 13.80
N ASP A 204 -12.80 -0.16 13.69
CA ASP A 204 -13.76 -0.57 12.67
C ASP A 204 -13.63 0.22 11.35
N GLY A 205 -12.77 1.25 11.31
CA GLY A 205 -12.52 2.06 10.12
C GLY A 205 -13.63 3.07 9.77
N PHE A 206 -14.61 3.28 10.66
CA PHE A 206 -15.76 4.14 10.35
C PHE A 206 -15.51 5.62 10.61
N GLU A 207 -14.68 5.95 11.59
CA GLU A 207 -14.50 7.31 12.06
C GLU A 207 -13.04 7.72 12.17
N ALA A 208 -12.74 8.98 11.84
CA ALA A 208 -11.52 9.62 12.28
C ALA A 208 -11.67 10.04 13.74
N ARG A 209 -10.68 9.71 14.58
CA ARG A 209 -10.64 10.05 16.01
C ARG A 209 -9.40 10.84 16.33
N GLY A 210 -9.40 11.54 17.46
CA GLY A 210 -8.23 12.24 17.95
C GLY A 210 -7.04 11.30 18.12
N ASN A 211 -5.85 11.81 17.79
CA ASN A 211 -4.57 11.15 18.00
C ASN A 211 -3.60 12.19 18.57
N ILE A 212 -2.69 12.76 17.77
CA ILE A 212 -1.90 13.94 18.14
C ILE A 212 -2.84 15.14 18.39
N ALA A 213 -3.82 15.34 17.51
CA ALA A 213 -4.89 16.30 17.77
C ALA A 213 -5.76 15.82 18.94
N ALA A 214 -5.90 16.65 19.97
CA ALA A 214 -6.90 16.46 21.01
C ALA A 214 -8.31 16.74 20.46
N SER A 215 -8.43 17.80 19.62
CA SER A 215 -9.68 18.15 18.97
C SER A 215 -9.45 18.90 17.66
N TRP A 216 -10.50 18.99 16.85
CA TRP A 216 -10.54 19.83 15.65
C TRP A 216 -11.96 20.35 15.39
N GLU A 217 -12.05 21.46 14.67
CA GLU A 217 -13.32 22.04 14.27
C GLU A 217 -13.16 22.78 12.94
N ALA A 218 -14.11 22.56 12.02
CA ALA A 218 -14.22 23.33 10.79
C ALA A 218 -14.99 24.62 11.02
N ASP A 219 -14.64 25.66 10.26
CA ASP A 219 -15.51 26.83 10.15
C ASP A 219 -16.77 26.50 9.33
N ALA A 220 -17.75 27.41 9.33
CA ALA A 220 -19.01 27.22 8.63
C ALA A 220 -18.86 27.09 7.09
N THR A 221 -17.72 27.50 6.55
CA THR A 221 -17.44 27.45 5.10
C THR A 221 -16.66 26.19 4.67
N GLY A 222 -16.17 25.39 5.62
CA GLY A 222 -15.27 24.26 5.36
C GLY A 222 -13.88 24.67 4.86
N ARG A 223 -13.54 25.97 4.95
CA ARG A 223 -12.25 26.49 4.47
C ARG A 223 -11.20 26.64 5.56
N SER A 224 -11.58 26.58 6.81
CA SER A 224 -10.65 26.70 7.92
C SER A 224 -10.88 25.61 8.94
N TRP A 225 -9.80 24.91 9.30
CA TRP A 225 -9.77 23.88 10.32
C TRP A 225 -8.88 24.33 11.46
N THR A 226 -9.44 24.48 12.63
CA THR A 226 -8.69 24.75 13.86
C THR A 226 -8.45 23.43 14.58
N VAL A 227 -7.20 23.13 14.85
CA VAL A 227 -6.74 21.89 15.50
C VAL A 227 -6.07 22.25 16.81
N THR A 228 -6.51 21.63 17.90
CA THR A 228 -5.90 21.76 19.21
C THR A 228 -5.04 20.53 19.51
N LEU A 229 -3.79 20.75 19.88
CA LEU A 229 -2.83 19.71 20.26
C LEU A 229 -3.03 19.33 21.74
N ARG A 230 -2.44 18.19 22.15
CA ARG A 230 -2.39 17.79 23.58
C ARG A 230 -1.31 18.56 24.29
N ASP A 231 -1.62 19.07 25.46
CA ASP A 231 -0.68 19.86 26.26
C ASP A 231 0.38 18.97 26.93
N GLY A 232 1.65 19.34 26.76
CA GLY A 232 2.79 18.62 27.32
C GLY A 232 3.27 17.43 26.46
N MET A 233 3.01 17.44 25.14
CA MET A 233 3.60 16.46 24.23
C MET A 233 5.09 16.73 24.00
N HIS A 234 5.86 15.64 23.83
CA HIS A 234 7.27 15.67 23.50
C HIS A 234 7.60 14.78 22.31
N TRP A 235 8.59 15.18 21.54
CA TRP A 235 9.24 14.31 20.57
C TRP A 235 9.93 13.12 21.26
N SER A 236 10.31 12.09 20.51
CA SER A 236 10.93 10.87 21.04
C SER A 236 12.28 11.08 21.73
N ASP A 237 12.94 12.21 21.49
CA ASP A 237 14.18 12.66 22.14
C ASP A 237 13.95 13.54 23.39
N GLY A 238 12.71 13.92 23.64
CA GLY A 238 12.31 14.69 24.81
C GLY A 238 12.14 16.19 24.58
N GLU A 239 12.42 16.70 23.37
CA GLU A 239 12.13 18.09 23.03
C GLU A 239 10.62 18.34 22.96
N PRO A 240 10.15 19.54 23.35
CA PRO A 240 8.73 19.90 23.26
C PRO A 240 8.18 19.76 21.84
N PHE A 241 6.92 19.31 21.73
CA PHE A 241 6.17 19.25 20.49
C PHE A 241 5.04 20.27 20.50
N ASP A 242 5.04 21.21 19.57
CA ASP A 242 4.07 22.28 19.51
C ASP A 242 3.69 22.73 18.09
N ALA A 243 2.99 23.86 17.98
CA ALA A 243 2.50 24.41 16.72
C ALA A 243 3.62 24.88 15.77
N ASP A 244 4.82 25.16 16.25
CA ASP A 244 5.94 25.58 15.42
C ASP A 244 6.41 24.45 14.51
N ASP A 245 6.32 23.17 14.97
CA ASP A 245 6.65 21.99 14.18
C ASP A 245 5.75 21.87 12.92
N PHE A 246 4.51 22.33 12.99
CA PHE A 246 3.58 22.37 11.86
C PHE A 246 3.91 23.50 10.90
N VAL A 247 4.26 24.66 11.41
CA VAL A 247 4.68 25.82 10.59
C VAL A 247 5.97 25.47 9.86
N TYR A 248 6.94 24.86 10.58
CA TYR A 248 8.19 24.39 9.98
C TYR A 248 7.92 23.41 8.86
N ALA A 249 7.10 22.38 9.09
CA ALA A 249 6.77 21.40 8.06
C ALA A 249 6.13 22.06 6.83
N TYR A 250 5.26 23.02 7.01
CA TYR A 250 4.62 23.76 5.93
C TYR A 250 5.59 24.64 5.14
N GLU A 251 6.42 25.41 5.82
CA GLU A 251 7.34 26.36 5.20
C GLU A 251 8.54 25.67 4.51
N PHE A 252 9.04 24.57 5.07
CA PHE A 252 10.29 23.91 4.66
C PHE A 252 10.10 22.55 3.99
N MET A 253 8.85 22.13 3.78
CA MET A 253 8.51 20.94 3.01
C MET A 253 8.14 21.26 1.56
N GLY A 254 9.14 21.60 0.82
CA GLY A 254 9.19 21.42 -0.62
C GLY A 254 8.41 22.35 -1.53
N ARG A 255 7.28 22.94 -1.15
CA ARG A 255 6.55 23.80 -2.09
C ARG A 255 6.55 25.27 -1.73
N VAL A 256 6.66 25.55 -0.47
CA VAL A 256 6.64 26.91 0.04
C VAL A 256 8.06 27.46 0.15
N ASP A 257 9.04 26.58 0.35
CA ASP A 257 10.43 26.96 0.42
C ASP A 257 11.01 27.28 -0.97
N PRO A 258 11.27 28.57 -1.29
CA PRO A 258 11.84 28.97 -2.57
C PRO A 258 13.29 28.56 -2.75
N LEU A 259 13.98 28.15 -1.67
CA LEU A 259 15.39 27.78 -1.68
C LEU A 259 15.61 26.30 -2.01
N ASN A 260 14.54 25.48 -2.01
CA ASN A 260 14.66 24.05 -2.15
C ASN A 260 13.88 23.51 -3.35
N ASP A 261 14.43 23.71 -4.56
CA ASP A 261 13.83 23.22 -5.80
C ASP A 261 13.71 21.70 -5.85
N GLU A 262 14.62 20.97 -5.18
CA GLU A 262 14.62 19.50 -5.18
C GLU A 262 13.50 18.90 -4.31
N LEU A 263 13.04 19.63 -3.31
CA LEU A 263 11.90 19.26 -2.49
C LEU A 263 10.54 19.64 -3.13
N ARG A 264 10.53 20.36 -4.24
CA ARG A 264 9.34 20.76 -5.01
C ARG A 264 8.63 19.55 -5.64
N GLY A 265 8.33 18.55 -4.85
CA GLY A 265 7.48 17.42 -5.26
C GLY A 265 6.00 17.79 -5.33
N SER A 266 5.15 16.83 -5.64
CA SER A 266 3.70 16.97 -5.45
C SER A 266 3.41 17.17 -3.97
N PRO A 267 2.67 18.24 -3.58
CA PRO A 267 2.30 18.44 -2.21
C PRO A 267 1.41 17.27 -1.72
N PRO A 268 1.42 16.97 -0.42
CA PRO A 268 0.55 15.98 0.14
C PRO A 268 -0.93 16.30 -0.12
N ALA A 269 -1.77 15.27 -0.14
CA ALA A 269 -3.20 15.42 -0.45
C ALA A 269 -3.91 16.41 0.48
N TRP A 270 -3.51 16.47 1.76
CA TRP A 270 -4.09 17.39 2.73
C TRP A 270 -3.82 18.88 2.43
N MET A 271 -2.74 19.19 1.69
CA MET A 271 -2.42 20.56 1.30
C MET A 271 -3.16 21.02 0.04
N ARG A 272 -3.70 20.14 -0.76
CA ARG A 272 -4.27 20.49 -2.07
C ARG A 272 -5.65 21.13 -1.95
N SER A 273 -5.91 22.14 -2.76
CA SER A 273 -7.18 22.82 -2.91
C SER A 273 -7.37 23.25 -4.37
N GLY A 274 -7.66 22.31 -5.25
CA GLY A 274 -7.63 22.53 -6.70
C GLY A 274 -6.22 22.80 -7.20
N SER A 275 -6.01 23.92 -7.89
CA SER A 275 -4.70 24.42 -8.33
C SER A 275 -3.91 25.16 -7.25
N GLU A 276 -4.54 25.44 -6.13
CA GLU A 276 -3.98 26.21 -5.02
C GLU A 276 -3.66 25.27 -3.83
N PHE A 277 -3.03 25.84 -2.80
CA PHE A 277 -2.60 25.09 -1.62
C PHE A 277 -3.17 25.72 -0.35
N ALA A 278 -3.42 24.85 0.64
CA ALA A 278 -3.68 25.29 1.99
C ALA A 278 -2.47 26.04 2.55
N SER A 279 -2.73 26.96 3.46
CA SER A 279 -1.74 27.57 4.35
C SER A 279 -1.92 27.04 5.78
N VAL A 280 -0.81 27.02 6.52
CA VAL A 280 -0.77 26.63 7.94
C VAL A 280 -0.36 27.84 8.76
N ALA A 281 -1.06 28.08 9.85
CA ALA A 281 -0.78 29.21 10.73
C ALA A 281 -0.83 28.75 12.20
N LYS A 282 0.18 29.15 12.97
CA LYS A 282 0.16 29.06 14.43
C LYS A 282 -0.83 30.08 14.99
N VAL A 283 -1.74 29.64 15.85
CA VAL A 283 -2.65 30.50 16.61
C VAL A 283 -2.04 30.77 17.98
N ASP A 284 -1.60 29.70 18.64
CA ASP A 284 -0.79 29.66 19.86
C ASP A 284 0.03 28.38 19.90
N ASN A 285 0.75 28.10 20.99
CA ASN A 285 1.63 26.91 21.03
C ASN A 285 0.88 25.58 20.88
N LEU A 286 -0.39 25.52 21.25
CA LEU A 286 -1.19 24.29 21.17
C LEU A 286 -2.25 24.33 20.08
N THR A 287 -2.34 25.41 19.30
CA THR A 287 -3.41 25.58 18.31
C THR A 287 -2.85 25.93 16.94
N VAL A 288 -3.14 25.05 15.97
CA VAL A 288 -2.77 25.21 14.57
C VAL A 288 -4.02 25.40 13.72
N ARG A 289 -3.95 26.30 12.74
CA ARG A 289 -5.02 26.53 11.78
C ARG A 289 -4.57 26.17 10.38
N PHE A 290 -5.34 25.30 9.71
CA PHE A 290 -5.19 24.94 8.30
C PHE A 290 -6.24 25.72 7.50
N ILE A 291 -5.82 26.52 6.54
CA ILE A 291 -6.67 27.45 5.78
C ILE A 291 -6.62 27.09 4.31
N TYR A 292 -7.78 26.83 3.71
CA TYR A 292 -7.95 26.37 2.34
C TYR A 292 -8.57 27.45 1.46
N PRO A 293 -8.08 27.67 0.22
CA PRO A 293 -8.73 28.54 -0.76
C PRO A 293 -10.14 28.09 -1.12
N ASN A 294 -10.39 26.79 -1.20
CA ASN A 294 -11.69 26.17 -1.44
C ASN A 294 -12.12 25.31 -0.25
N PRO A 295 -13.41 25.03 -0.06
CA PRO A 295 -13.86 24.13 1.00
C PRO A 295 -13.16 22.78 0.93
N ASN A 296 -12.71 22.25 2.06
CA ASN A 296 -12.11 20.90 2.18
C ASN A 296 -12.72 20.20 3.37
N TYR A 297 -13.80 19.48 3.15
CA TYR A 297 -14.49 18.74 4.21
C TYR A 297 -13.79 17.41 4.55
N ASN A 298 -12.80 16.98 3.74
CA ASN A 298 -12.10 15.71 3.91
C ASN A 298 -10.88 15.80 4.83
N PHE A 299 -10.57 16.98 5.38
CA PHE A 299 -9.37 17.23 6.17
C PHE A 299 -9.09 16.16 7.25
N PRO A 300 -10.04 15.77 8.12
CA PRO A 300 -9.76 14.80 9.18
C PRO A 300 -9.34 13.42 8.62
N LEU A 301 -9.85 13.04 7.45
CA LEU A 301 -9.49 11.78 6.78
C LEU A 301 -8.10 11.88 6.12
N LEU A 302 -7.79 13.03 5.55
CA LEU A 302 -6.52 13.27 4.87
C LEU A 302 -5.34 13.29 5.84
N VAL A 303 -5.55 13.74 7.09
CA VAL A 303 -4.52 13.83 8.13
C VAL A 303 -4.52 12.64 9.10
N SER A 304 -5.34 11.61 8.85
CA SER A 304 -5.35 10.36 9.63
C SER A 304 -4.11 9.49 9.44
N GLY A 305 -3.10 10.03 8.81
CA GLY A 305 -1.79 9.45 8.59
C GLY A 305 -1.60 8.87 7.21
N ASN A 306 -1.43 9.71 6.22
CA ASN A 306 -1.18 9.32 4.83
C ASN A 306 0.24 8.84 4.53
N SER A 307 1.14 8.81 5.50
CA SER A 307 2.51 8.43 5.23
C SER A 307 2.72 6.92 5.24
N CYS A 308 2.36 6.29 4.17
CA CYS A 308 2.99 5.07 3.72
C CYS A 308 3.70 5.38 2.38
N ALA A 309 4.37 6.51 2.31
CA ALA A 309 5.19 6.80 1.15
C ALA A 309 6.29 5.74 1.06
N HIS A 310 6.35 5.04 -0.06
CA HIS A 310 7.45 4.15 -0.35
C HIS A 310 8.76 4.93 -0.21
N GLY A 311 9.58 4.57 0.76
CA GLY A 311 10.82 5.26 1.08
C GLY A 311 10.66 6.39 2.10
N SER A 312 9.52 6.45 2.83
CA SER A 312 9.30 7.32 3.99
C SER A 312 10.02 8.67 3.91
N SER A 313 9.69 9.46 2.88
CA SER A 313 9.89 10.88 3.02
C SER A 313 8.74 11.40 3.88
N SER A 314 9.04 12.21 4.87
CA SER A 314 8.08 12.99 5.65
C SER A 314 7.21 13.96 4.83
N LYS A 315 7.34 13.93 3.51
CA LYS A 315 6.57 14.77 2.55
C LYS A 315 5.06 14.75 2.73
N ASN A 316 4.53 13.79 3.48
CA ASN A 316 3.09 13.65 3.74
C ASN A 316 2.72 13.93 5.19
N GLU A 317 3.70 14.19 6.06
CA GLU A 317 3.43 14.54 7.45
C GLU A 317 2.91 15.97 7.56
N THR A 318 2.14 16.24 8.58
CA THR A 318 1.62 17.58 8.86
C THR A 318 2.55 18.39 9.78
N TYR A 319 3.56 17.76 10.35
CA TYR A 319 4.54 18.31 11.29
C TYR A 319 5.90 17.66 11.11
N LEU A 320 6.96 18.36 11.49
CA LEU A 320 8.35 17.90 11.45
C LEU A 320 9.14 18.44 12.65
N PRO A 321 10.15 17.72 13.17
CA PRO A 321 10.98 18.18 14.28
C PRO A 321 11.89 19.34 13.84
N GLU A 322 11.42 20.57 14.07
CA GLU A 322 12.16 21.77 13.72
C GLU A 322 13.54 21.80 14.37
N HIS A 323 13.62 21.49 15.67
CA HIS A 323 14.86 21.50 16.44
C HIS A 323 15.94 20.58 15.82
N PHE A 324 15.54 19.44 15.23
CA PHE A 324 16.47 18.50 14.59
C PHE A 324 16.77 18.87 13.13
N LEU A 325 15.78 19.24 12.35
CA LEU A 325 15.94 19.42 10.92
C LEU A 325 16.47 20.79 10.52
N SER A 326 16.24 21.83 11.31
CA SER A 326 16.66 23.19 11.02
C SER A 326 18.18 23.32 10.81
N GLN A 327 18.99 22.49 11.48
CA GLN A 327 20.46 22.49 11.32
C GLN A 327 20.92 22.08 9.92
N TYR A 328 20.08 21.42 9.13
CA TYR A 328 20.38 20.98 7.76
C TYR A 328 19.76 21.88 6.70
N HIS A 329 19.02 22.95 7.08
CA HIS A 329 18.25 23.76 6.16
C HIS A 329 18.86 25.15 5.97
N ALA A 330 19.18 25.54 4.72
CA ALA A 330 19.83 26.81 4.39
C ALA A 330 19.05 28.05 4.89
N GLY A 331 17.72 28.02 4.86
CA GLY A 331 16.86 29.07 5.36
C GLY A 331 16.93 29.30 6.89
N LYS A 332 17.43 28.31 7.64
CA LYS A 332 17.59 28.38 9.11
C LYS A 332 19.02 28.68 9.52
N VAL A 333 20.01 27.99 8.96
CA VAL A 333 21.43 28.14 9.37
C VAL A 333 22.29 28.94 8.39
N GLY A 334 21.72 29.36 7.26
CA GLY A 334 22.42 30.05 6.17
C GLY A 334 23.05 29.07 5.16
N GLU A 335 23.12 29.49 3.89
CA GLU A 335 23.58 28.67 2.75
C GLU A 335 24.96 28.05 2.96
N ALA A 336 25.91 28.82 3.46
CA ALA A 336 27.30 28.36 3.66
C ALA A 336 27.40 27.24 4.72
N ALA A 337 26.63 27.34 5.81
CA ALA A 337 26.63 26.33 6.86
C ALA A 337 25.93 25.06 6.42
N ALA A 338 24.78 25.17 5.76
CA ALA A 338 24.02 24.03 5.24
C ALA A 338 24.80 23.28 4.15
N THR A 339 25.43 24.00 3.20
CA THR A 339 26.27 23.40 2.16
C THR A 339 27.49 22.69 2.76
N LYS A 340 28.11 23.29 3.79
CA LYS A 340 29.25 22.65 4.47
C LYS A 340 28.77 21.35 5.15
N ALA A 341 27.64 21.35 5.85
CA ALA A 341 27.09 20.16 6.48
C ALA A 341 26.82 19.03 5.47
N ALA A 342 26.30 19.37 4.27
CA ALA A 342 26.11 18.43 3.19
C ALA A 342 27.44 17.84 2.69
N ALA A 343 28.43 18.69 2.43
CA ALA A 343 29.75 18.26 1.96
C ALA A 343 30.47 17.37 3.01
N ASP A 344 30.41 17.74 4.30
CA ASP A 344 30.97 16.94 5.39
C ASP A 344 30.30 15.56 5.51
N ALA A 345 29.01 15.46 5.15
CA ALA A 345 28.25 14.22 5.13
C ALA A 345 28.35 13.45 3.79
N GLY A 346 29.07 13.99 2.79
CA GLY A 346 29.29 13.34 1.49
C GLY A 346 28.15 13.51 0.48
N TYR A 347 27.29 14.53 0.66
CA TYR A 347 26.16 14.82 -0.23
C TYR A 347 26.44 16.04 -1.10
N GLU A 348 25.83 16.05 -2.30
CA GLU A 348 26.03 17.08 -3.33
C GLU A 348 25.37 18.43 -2.98
N SER A 349 24.28 18.41 -2.20
CA SER A 349 23.59 19.63 -1.79
C SER A 349 22.98 19.48 -0.39
N TRP A 350 22.75 20.62 0.26
CA TRP A 350 22.04 20.65 1.56
C TRP A 350 20.60 20.18 1.43
N ALA A 351 19.94 20.39 0.30
CA ALA A 351 18.60 19.94 0.06
C ALA A 351 18.51 18.40 0.02
N VAL A 352 19.47 17.74 -0.61
CA VAL A 352 19.59 16.27 -0.61
C VAL A 352 19.81 15.75 0.80
N LEU A 353 20.73 16.34 1.56
CA LEU A 353 20.97 15.96 2.96
C LEU A 353 19.72 16.18 3.82
N HIS A 354 19.11 17.36 3.76
CA HIS A 354 17.88 17.66 4.50
C HIS A 354 16.76 16.65 4.19
N ASN A 355 16.52 16.39 2.91
CA ASN A 355 15.51 15.41 2.48
C ASN A 355 15.83 13.98 2.98
N LEU A 356 17.11 13.60 3.06
CA LEU A 356 17.51 12.32 3.64
C LEU A 356 17.23 12.28 5.14
N LYS A 357 17.58 13.35 5.85
CA LYS A 357 17.39 13.48 7.30
C LYS A 357 15.92 13.46 7.73
N THR A 358 14.99 13.67 6.81
CA THR A 358 13.54 13.50 7.05
C THR A 358 13.06 12.05 6.97
N LYS A 359 13.93 11.06 6.67
CA LYS A 359 13.54 9.65 6.45
C LYS A 359 13.88 8.78 7.65
N GLU A 360 12.91 8.42 8.44
CA GLU A 360 13.06 7.54 9.60
C GLU A 360 13.73 6.19 9.29
N SER A 361 13.49 5.65 8.09
CA SER A 361 14.04 4.36 7.69
C SER A 361 15.57 4.37 7.49
N THR A 362 16.14 5.53 7.25
CA THR A 362 17.59 5.73 7.01
C THR A 362 18.24 6.67 8.01
N THR A 363 17.46 7.29 8.89
CA THR A 363 17.91 8.26 9.92
C THR A 363 17.30 7.85 11.27
N PRO A 364 17.86 6.84 11.94
CA PRO A 364 17.34 6.36 13.22
C PRO A 364 17.28 7.44 14.31
N GLU A 365 18.15 8.43 14.22
CA GLU A 365 18.21 9.58 15.14
C GLU A 365 17.12 10.63 14.92
N LEU A 366 16.31 10.54 13.84
CA LEU A 366 15.22 11.48 13.57
C LEU A 366 14.14 11.37 14.67
N PRO A 367 13.85 12.45 15.41
CA PRO A 367 12.78 12.45 16.41
C PRO A 367 11.40 12.23 15.77
N HIS A 368 10.52 11.52 16.45
CA HIS A 368 9.18 11.19 15.95
C HIS A 368 8.17 10.99 17.10
N MET A 369 6.89 10.89 16.76
CA MET A 369 5.77 10.74 17.70
C MET A 369 5.23 9.29 17.78
N ARG A 370 5.97 8.30 17.28
CA ARG A 370 5.53 6.89 17.20
C ARG A 370 5.78 6.12 18.49
N PRO A 371 5.07 5.01 18.76
CA PRO A 371 5.24 4.22 19.99
C PRO A 371 6.60 3.49 20.08
N TRP A 372 7.26 3.20 18.95
CA TRP A 372 8.59 2.61 18.90
C TRP A 372 9.52 3.44 18.03
N SER A 373 10.75 3.59 18.46
CA SER A 373 11.83 4.31 17.80
C SER A 373 12.80 3.34 17.11
N PRO A 374 13.21 3.58 15.85
CA PRO A 374 14.24 2.78 15.22
C PRO A 374 15.58 2.94 15.96
N VAL A 375 16.32 1.84 16.13
CA VAL A 375 17.65 1.80 16.76
C VAL A 375 18.74 1.73 15.70
N ASN A 376 18.41 1.21 14.53
CA ASN A 376 19.24 1.12 13.34
C ASN A 376 18.38 1.36 12.09
N ASP A 377 19.03 1.46 10.94
CA ASP A 377 18.34 1.71 9.68
C ASP A 377 17.79 0.44 9.00
N SER A 378 16.94 0.64 7.99
CA SER A 378 16.28 -0.44 7.25
C SER A 378 17.17 -1.21 6.26
N SER A 379 18.45 -0.88 6.13
CA SER A 379 19.42 -1.66 5.35
C SER A 379 19.98 -2.85 6.15
N SER A 380 19.73 -2.87 7.45
CA SER A 380 20.22 -3.90 8.37
C SER A 380 19.47 -5.23 8.16
N LEU A 381 20.15 -6.36 8.37
CA LEU A 381 19.54 -7.71 8.33
C LEU A 381 18.42 -7.89 9.36
N VAL A 382 18.51 -7.19 10.49
CA VAL A 382 17.46 -7.08 11.49
C VAL A 382 17.23 -5.60 11.78
N TRP A 383 16.11 -5.09 11.37
CA TRP A 383 15.68 -3.72 11.66
C TRP A 383 15.04 -3.70 13.04
N LYS A 384 15.64 -2.95 13.97
CA LYS A 384 15.32 -2.98 15.41
C LYS A 384 14.69 -1.67 15.86
N PHE A 385 13.76 -1.82 16.80
CA PHE A 385 13.07 -0.70 17.42
C PHE A 385 12.96 -0.91 18.92
N GLU A 386 13.02 0.18 19.68
CA GLU A 386 12.74 0.21 21.12
C GLU A 386 11.58 1.17 21.40
N ARG A 387 10.88 0.95 22.51
CA ARG A 387 9.78 1.81 22.93
C ARG A 387 10.21 3.28 23.04
N ASN A 388 9.36 4.18 22.55
CA ASN A 388 9.51 5.61 22.72
C ASN A 388 9.19 5.98 24.18
N PRO A 389 10.14 6.55 24.96
CA PRO A 389 9.91 6.92 26.35
C PRO A 389 8.96 8.11 26.52
N TYR A 390 8.71 8.89 25.46
CA TYR A 390 7.84 10.06 25.44
C TYR A 390 6.54 9.82 24.66
N TYR A 391 6.17 8.55 24.42
CA TYR A 391 4.92 8.26 23.74
C TYR A 391 3.72 8.76 24.53
N TYR A 392 2.83 9.50 23.87
CA TYR A 392 1.71 10.24 24.46
C TYR A 392 0.46 9.37 24.74
N GLY A 393 0.47 8.09 24.36
CA GLY A 393 -0.66 7.17 24.53
C GLY A 393 -0.57 6.40 25.84
N VAL A 394 -1.70 6.26 26.51
CA VAL A 394 -1.86 5.47 27.75
C VAL A 394 -3.08 4.54 27.63
N ASP A 395 -3.13 3.50 28.46
CA ASP A 395 -4.32 2.71 28.69
C ASP A 395 -5.28 3.40 29.69
N PRO A 396 -6.50 2.86 29.92
CA PRO A 396 -7.45 3.45 30.89
C PRO A 396 -6.98 3.46 32.33
N GLU A 397 -5.95 2.70 32.72
CA GLU A 397 -5.34 2.70 34.06
C GLU A 397 -4.06 3.56 34.15
N GLY A 398 -3.70 4.29 33.08
CA GLY A 398 -2.57 5.19 33.02
C GLY A 398 -1.22 4.51 32.77
N HIS A 399 -1.16 3.28 32.28
CA HIS A 399 0.08 2.69 31.84
C HIS A 399 0.48 3.31 30.50
N GLN A 400 1.68 3.92 30.44
CA GLN A 400 2.23 4.47 29.19
C GLN A 400 2.49 3.34 28.19
N LEU A 401 1.84 3.43 27.02
CA LEU A 401 2.04 2.48 25.93
C LEU A 401 3.36 2.77 25.18
N PRO A 402 3.86 1.82 24.38
CA PRO A 402 3.36 0.47 24.14
C PRO A 402 3.65 -0.47 25.29
N TYR A 403 2.93 -1.61 25.40
CA TYR A 403 3.28 -2.64 26.39
C TYR A 403 4.55 -3.41 25.99
N ILE A 404 4.72 -3.73 24.70
CA ILE A 404 5.92 -4.41 24.17
C ILE A 404 7.06 -3.42 24.08
N ASP A 405 8.22 -3.78 24.65
CA ASP A 405 9.38 -2.88 24.70
C ASP A 405 10.15 -2.80 23.39
N LYS A 406 10.19 -3.89 22.61
CA LYS A 406 11.01 -3.99 21.39
C LYS A 406 10.24 -4.59 20.21
N VAL A 407 10.61 -4.14 19.01
CA VAL A 407 10.20 -4.79 17.77
C VAL A 407 11.45 -5.13 16.97
N GLU A 408 11.54 -6.35 16.48
CA GLU A 408 12.61 -6.79 15.59
C GLU A 408 12.01 -7.31 14.29
N MET A 409 12.45 -6.74 13.17
CA MET A 409 12.03 -7.14 11.83
C MET A 409 13.22 -7.78 11.12
N THR A 410 13.15 -9.07 10.85
CA THR A 410 14.19 -9.81 10.12
C THR A 410 13.99 -9.65 8.62
N LEU A 411 15.05 -9.32 7.87
CA LEU A 411 15.03 -9.28 6.43
C LEU A 411 14.78 -10.68 5.87
N THR A 412 13.70 -10.82 5.12
CA THR A 412 13.29 -12.06 4.44
C THR A 412 12.74 -11.69 3.05
N GLU A 413 13.60 -11.70 2.06
CA GLU A 413 13.25 -11.27 0.69
C GLU A 413 12.31 -12.27 0.00
N ASP A 414 12.51 -13.56 0.26
CA ASP A 414 11.67 -14.63 -0.27
C ASP A 414 10.32 -14.71 0.45
N ARG A 415 9.26 -14.46 -0.31
CA ARG A 415 7.88 -14.46 0.22
C ARG A 415 7.38 -15.87 0.57
N GLU A 416 7.89 -16.92 -0.06
CA GLU A 416 7.55 -18.31 0.30
C GLU A 416 8.17 -18.67 1.67
N LEU A 417 9.40 -18.21 1.92
CA LEU A 417 10.04 -18.39 3.21
C LEU A 417 9.27 -17.67 4.33
N ILE A 418 8.63 -16.52 4.04
CA ILE A 418 7.76 -15.85 5.02
C ILE A 418 6.60 -16.76 5.44
N GLN A 419 5.95 -17.46 4.50
CA GLN A 419 4.86 -18.39 4.82
C GLN A 419 5.35 -19.53 5.74
N VAL A 420 6.52 -20.08 5.43
CA VAL A 420 7.14 -21.16 6.25
C VAL A 420 7.47 -20.65 7.66
N GLN A 421 8.08 -19.47 7.79
CA GLN A 421 8.40 -18.88 9.09
C GLN A 421 7.13 -18.58 9.90
N ALA A 422 6.08 -18.08 9.26
CA ALA A 422 4.80 -17.81 9.91
C ALA A 422 4.14 -19.13 10.40
N ALA A 423 4.08 -20.16 9.57
CA ALA A 423 3.53 -21.46 9.93
C ALA A 423 4.32 -22.17 11.04
N ALA A 424 5.62 -21.88 11.14
CA ALA A 424 6.50 -22.44 12.19
C ALA A 424 6.47 -21.68 13.52
N GLY A 425 5.73 -20.56 13.64
CA GLY A 425 5.70 -19.73 14.85
C GLY A 425 6.99 -18.92 15.08
N ALA A 426 7.80 -18.72 14.04
CA ALA A 426 9.00 -17.91 14.13
C ALA A 426 8.70 -16.39 14.15
N ILE A 427 7.48 -16.00 13.85
CA ILE A 427 6.97 -14.64 13.75
C ILE A 427 5.87 -14.45 14.80
N ASP A 428 5.91 -13.33 15.55
CA ASP A 428 4.92 -13.09 16.59
C ASP A 428 3.67 -12.38 16.09
N PHE A 429 3.82 -11.50 15.09
CA PHE A 429 2.70 -10.82 14.45
C PHE A 429 3.03 -10.45 13.02
N GLN A 430 2.30 -11.00 12.06
CA GLN A 430 2.44 -10.68 10.64
C GLN A 430 1.12 -10.82 9.88
N TYR A 431 0.82 -9.85 9.03
CA TYR A 431 -0.24 -9.92 8.02
C TYR A 431 0.32 -9.60 6.63
N ARG A 432 1.24 -8.61 6.57
CA ARG A 432 1.86 -8.18 5.32
C ARG A 432 2.71 -9.30 4.76
N HIS A 433 2.55 -9.57 3.47
CA HIS A 433 3.14 -10.70 2.75
C HIS A 433 2.62 -12.09 3.20
N ILE A 434 1.62 -12.18 4.07
CA ILE A 434 0.90 -13.42 4.37
C ILE A 434 -0.13 -13.64 3.27
N ARG A 435 -0.17 -14.85 2.72
CA ARG A 435 -1.04 -15.22 1.61
C ARG A 435 -2.31 -15.92 2.10
N THR A 436 -3.45 -15.57 1.52
CA THR A 436 -4.76 -16.14 1.89
C THR A 436 -4.89 -17.61 1.50
N ASP A 437 -4.29 -18.04 0.37
CA ASP A 437 -4.27 -19.43 -0.04
C ASP A 437 -3.50 -20.35 0.92
N GLN A 438 -2.59 -19.80 1.73
CA GLN A 438 -1.88 -20.52 2.80
C GLN A 438 -2.68 -20.66 4.11
N TYR A 439 -3.88 -20.10 4.18
CA TYR A 439 -4.73 -20.19 5.38
C TYR A 439 -4.93 -21.60 5.93
N PRO A 440 -5.20 -22.64 5.10
CA PRO A 440 -5.31 -24.02 5.60
C PRO A 440 -4.03 -24.53 6.25
N THR A 441 -2.86 -24.18 5.69
CA THR A 441 -1.53 -24.55 6.22
C THR A 441 -1.31 -23.92 7.59
N PHE A 442 -1.63 -22.63 7.73
CA PHE A 442 -1.50 -21.93 9.02
C PHE A 442 -2.44 -22.54 10.07
N LYS A 443 -3.70 -22.77 9.72
CA LYS A 443 -4.70 -23.39 10.63
C LYS A 443 -4.27 -24.78 11.10
N ALA A 444 -3.70 -25.59 10.21
CA ALA A 444 -3.21 -26.92 10.57
C ALA A 444 -1.99 -26.90 11.52
N ASN A 445 -1.30 -25.78 11.62
CA ASN A 445 -0.12 -25.61 12.49
C ASN A 445 -0.38 -24.79 13.75
N GLU A 446 -1.62 -24.29 13.99
CA GLU A 446 -1.92 -23.41 15.14
C GLU A 446 -1.43 -23.98 16.47
N GLU A 447 -1.90 -25.17 16.81
CA GLU A 447 -1.57 -25.80 18.10
C GLU A 447 -0.07 -26.16 18.19
N LYS A 448 0.46 -26.79 17.13
CA LYS A 448 1.86 -27.26 17.11
C LYS A 448 2.87 -26.13 17.20
N SER A 449 2.59 -25.00 16.57
CA SER A 449 3.51 -23.87 16.42
C SER A 449 3.21 -22.72 17.40
N GLY A 450 2.16 -22.86 18.22
CA GLY A 450 1.75 -21.82 19.19
C GLY A 450 1.34 -20.50 18.48
N ILE A 451 0.66 -20.62 17.36
CA ILE A 451 0.14 -19.47 16.61
C ILE A 451 -1.38 -19.43 16.66
N LYS A 452 -1.93 -18.27 16.41
CA LYS A 452 -3.36 -18.00 16.16
C LYS A 452 -3.50 -17.37 14.80
N VAL A 453 -4.44 -17.85 14.00
CA VAL A 453 -4.67 -17.35 12.64
C VAL A 453 -5.97 -16.58 12.60
N LEU A 454 -5.87 -15.29 12.35
CA LEU A 454 -6.98 -14.37 12.28
C LEU A 454 -7.35 -14.07 10.83
N ARG A 455 -8.63 -13.78 10.60
CA ARG A 455 -9.16 -13.33 9.30
C ARG A 455 -9.77 -11.96 9.51
N TRP A 456 -8.97 -10.93 9.26
CA TRP A 456 -9.41 -9.56 9.36
C TRP A 456 -10.16 -9.13 8.09
N GLY A 457 -11.13 -8.24 8.25
CA GLY A 457 -11.97 -7.80 7.15
C GLY A 457 -11.32 -6.74 6.27
N THR A 458 -11.95 -6.50 5.14
CA THR A 458 -11.67 -5.36 4.27
C THR A 458 -12.98 -4.59 4.03
N ALA A 459 -12.89 -3.27 3.85
CA ALA A 459 -14.03 -2.40 3.56
C ALA A 459 -13.86 -1.63 2.25
N GLY A 460 -12.63 -1.34 1.87
CA GLY A 460 -12.26 -0.61 0.63
C GLY A 460 -11.71 -1.50 -0.47
N THR A 461 -11.30 -2.74 -0.17
CA THR A 461 -10.83 -3.69 -1.17
C THR A 461 -12.03 -4.34 -1.86
N THR A 462 -12.67 -3.61 -2.77
CA THR A 462 -13.81 -4.12 -3.53
C THR A 462 -13.40 -5.04 -4.67
N ALA A 463 -12.11 -5.06 -5.01
CA ALA A 463 -11.56 -6.08 -5.89
C ALA A 463 -10.13 -6.46 -5.48
N GLU A 464 -9.92 -7.74 -5.17
CA GLU A 464 -8.60 -8.32 -4.89
C GLU A 464 -7.71 -8.24 -6.13
N THR A 465 -8.30 -8.48 -7.28
CA THR A 465 -7.70 -8.30 -8.60
C THR A 465 -8.71 -7.64 -9.53
N SER A 466 -8.26 -6.64 -10.25
CA SER A 466 -9.01 -5.93 -11.29
C SER A 466 -8.15 -5.68 -12.51
N TYR A 467 -8.82 -5.36 -13.62
CA TYR A 467 -8.23 -5.08 -14.91
C TYR A 467 -8.69 -3.69 -15.36
N TRP A 468 -7.74 -2.75 -15.46
CA TRP A 468 -7.96 -1.40 -15.97
C TRP A 468 -7.83 -1.41 -17.48
N VAL A 469 -8.94 -1.18 -18.19
CA VAL A 469 -9.00 -1.19 -19.66
C VAL A 469 -8.60 0.19 -20.17
N ASN A 470 -7.46 0.28 -20.85
CA ASN A 470 -6.87 1.55 -21.29
C ASN A 470 -7.73 2.24 -22.35
N GLN A 471 -8.39 3.33 -21.96
CA GLN A 471 -9.24 4.14 -22.84
C GLN A 471 -8.44 5.07 -23.77
N ASN A 472 -7.14 5.21 -23.54
CA ASN A 472 -6.25 5.99 -24.40
C ASN A 472 -5.35 5.10 -25.27
N ASN A 473 -5.68 3.79 -25.37
CA ASN A 473 -4.91 2.89 -26.22
C ASN A 473 -4.91 3.37 -27.67
N ASP A 474 -3.72 3.48 -28.26
CA ASP A 474 -3.46 3.92 -29.64
C ASP A 474 -3.12 2.76 -30.60
N GLY A 475 -3.17 1.53 -30.08
CA GLY A 475 -2.97 0.31 -30.83
C GLY A 475 -4.20 -0.10 -31.68
N PRO A 476 -4.10 -1.22 -32.40
CA PRO A 476 -5.12 -1.67 -33.37
C PRO A 476 -6.47 -1.97 -32.74
N PHE A 477 -6.54 -2.22 -31.44
CA PHE A 477 -7.76 -2.56 -30.71
C PHE A 477 -8.31 -1.39 -29.85
N GLY A 478 -7.73 -0.19 -29.95
CA GLY A 478 -8.11 0.97 -29.15
C GLY A 478 -9.60 1.32 -29.24
N ASP A 479 -10.20 1.24 -30.43
CA ASP A 479 -11.63 1.50 -30.62
C ASP A 479 -12.52 0.46 -29.92
N LEU A 480 -12.09 -0.81 -29.90
CA LEU A 480 -12.79 -1.87 -29.16
C LEU A 480 -12.71 -1.64 -27.65
N LEU A 481 -11.53 -1.26 -27.14
CA LEU A 481 -11.34 -0.96 -25.73
C LEU A 481 -12.18 0.24 -25.26
N ARG A 482 -12.45 1.20 -26.15
CA ARG A 482 -13.38 2.33 -25.92
C ARG A 482 -14.85 1.95 -26.03
N ASN A 483 -15.19 0.83 -26.66
CA ASN A 483 -16.56 0.36 -26.79
C ASN A 483 -17.08 -0.23 -25.45
N GLN A 484 -18.11 0.38 -24.88
CA GLN A 484 -18.71 -0.06 -23.60
C GLN A 484 -19.20 -1.50 -23.66
N GLN A 485 -19.93 -1.87 -24.71
CA GLN A 485 -20.50 -3.22 -24.87
C GLN A 485 -19.40 -4.29 -24.98
N PHE A 486 -18.26 -3.94 -25.60
CA PHE A 486 -17.10 -4.80 -25.66
C PHE A 486 -16.54 -5.09 -24.25
N ARG A 487 -16.35 -4.05 -23.41
CA ARG A 487 -15.88 -4.21 -22.05
C ARG A 487 -16.87 -4.99 -21.16
N GLN A 488 -18.17 -4.73 -21.32
CA GLN A 488 -19.22 -5.47 -20.62
C GLN A 488 -19.22 -6.96 -21.01
N ALA A 489 -19.03 -7.28 -22.29
CA ALA A 489 -18.91 -8.66 -22.77
C ALA A 489 -17.65 -9.35 -22.19
N LEU A 490 -16.51 -8.66 -22.13
CA LEU A 490 -15.33 -9.17 -21.44
C LEU A 490 -15.63 -9.47 -19.96
N ALA A 491 -16.36 -8.58 -19.30
CA ALA A 491 -16.68 -8.74 -17.88
C ALA A 491 -17.55 -9.98 -17.59
N ILE A 492 -18.64 -10.17 -18.35
CA ILE A 492 -19.54 -11.32 -18.14
C ILE A 492 -18.99 -12.64 -18.71
N GLY A 493 -17.91 -12.59 -19.48
CA GLY A 493 -17.18 -13.75 -19.96
C GLY A 493 -16.25 -14.40 -18.93
N ILE A 494 -16.21 -13.93 -17.67
CA ILE A 494 -15.30 -14.40 -16.63
C ILE A 494 -16.03 -15.24 -15.57
N ASP A 495 -15.58 -16.47 -15.35
CA ASP A 495 -16.07 -17.34 -14.27
C ASP A 495 -15.45 -16.99 -12.91
N ARG A 496 -16.05 -16.00 -12.26
CA ARG A 496 -15.61 -15.49 -10.96
C ARG A 496 -15.82 -16.48 -9.82
N ASP A 497 -16.80 -17.38 -9.95
CA ASP A 497 -17.07 -18.39 -8.91
C ASP A 497 -15.92 -19.42 -8.91
N ARG A 498 -15.50 -19.89 -10.07
CA ARG A 498 -14.34 -20.78 -10.22
C ARG A 498 -13.03 -20.10 -9.71
N ILE A 499 -12.81 -18.85 -10.08
CA ILE A 499 -11.63 -18.08 -9.64
C ILE A 499 -11.65 -17.90 -8.12
N ASN A 500 -12.81 -17.62 -7.52
CA ASN A 500 -12.96 -17.47 -6.07
C ASN A 500 -12.59 -18.76 -5.34
N GLU A 501 -13.12 -19.89 -5.79
CA GLU A 501 -12.85 -21.20 -5.17
C GLU A 501 -11.35 -21.55 -5.23
N ILE A 502 -10.69 -21.36 -6.38
CA ILE A 502 -9.32 -21.79 -6.59
C ILE A 502 -8.32 -20.81 -5.94
N SER A 503 -8.45 -19.51 -6.19
CA SER A 503 -7.45 -18.51 -5.77
C SER A 503 -7.73 -17.91 -4.39
N TYR A 504 -8.99 -17.94 -3.92
CA TYR A 504 -9.40 -17.28 -2.67
C TYR A 504 -10.13 -18.22 -1.72
N LEU A 505 -10.15 -19.54 -1.97
CA LEU A 505 -10.78 -20.58 -1.12
C LEU A 505 -12.27 -20.32 -0.89
N GLY A 506 -12.97 -19.70 -1.83
CA GLY A 506 -14.37 -19.28 -1.68
C GLY A 506 -14.59 -18.16 -0.65
N LEU A 507 -13.53 -17.54 -0.13
CA LEU A 507 -13.61 -16.59 0.97
C LEU A 507 -13.90 -15.14 0.53
N ALA A 508 -13.70 -14.82 -0.74
CA ALA A 508 -14.01 -13.52 -1.30
C ALA A 508 -15.46 -13.47 -1.83
N GLN A 509 -15.90 -12.30 -2.26
CA GLN A 509 -17.24 -12.08 -2.81
C GLN A 509 -17.16 -11.75 -4.30
N LYS A 510 -18.00 -12.38 -5.10
CA LYS A 510 -18.28 -11.97 -6.48
C LYS A 510 -19.02 -10.63 -6.46
N ARG A 511 -18.38 -9.58 -6.95
CA ARG A 511 -18.93 -8.23 -6.84
C ARG A 511 -18.35 -7.26 -7.87
N SER A 512 -19.06 -6.14 -8.06
CA SER A 512 -18.56 -4.98 -8.79
C SER A 512 -17.53 -4.20 -7.96
N ILE A 513 -16.99 -3.13 -8.55
CA ILE A 513 -16.07 -2.21 -7.84
C ILE A 513 -16.78 -1.23 -6.91
N ALA A 514 -18.10 -1.20 -6.87
CA ALA A 514 -18.85 -0.29 -6.00
C ALA A 514 -18.47 -0.49 -4.53
N PRO A 515 -18.43 0.57 -3.70
CA PRO A 515 -18.27 0.43 -2.26
C PRO A 515 -19.31 -0.53 -1.66
N PRO A 516 -19.02 -1.20 -0.52
CA PRO A 516 -19.95 -2.11 0.10
C PRO A 516 -21.31 -1.47 0.39
N TRP A 517 -22.37 -2.26 0.30
CA TRP A 517 -23.74 -1.81 0.64
C TRP A 517 -23.78 -1.17 2.03
N GLY A 518 -24.42 -0.02 2.13
CA GLY A 518 -24.45 0.78 3.36
C GLY A 518 -23.31 1.80 3.49
N HIS A 519 -22.28 1.76 2.64
CA HIS A 519 -21.28 2.82 2.56
C HIS A 519 -21.91 4.10 1.98
N PRO A 520 -21.59 5.32 2.48
CA PRO A 520 -22.17 6.57 1.99
C PRO A 520 -22.01 6.81 0.47
N HIS A 521 -20.94 6.29 -0.10
CA HIS A 521 -20.63 6.39 -1.54
C HIS A 521 -21.21 5.23 -2.38
N ALA A 522 -21.81 4.21 -1.75
CA ALA A 522 -22.41 3.11 -2.50
C ALA A 522 -23.64 3.59 -3.27
N PRO A 523 -23.83 3.18 -4.54
CA PRO A 523 -25.06 3.41 -5.26
C PRO A 523 -26.31 3.01 -4.45
N GLU A 524 -27.41 3.73 -4.60
CA GLU A 524 -28.64 3.46 -3.85
C GLU A 524 -29.34 2.19 -4.32
N ASP A 525 -29.12 1.77 -5.57
CA ASP A 525 -29.59 0.48 -6.08
C ASP A 525 -28.58 -0.62 -5.72
N GLU A 526 -29.00 -1.57 -4.89
CA GLU A 526 -28.19 -2.72 -4.46
C GLU A 526 -27.70 -3.58 -5.63
N ALA A 527 -28.39 -3.55 -6.79
CA ALA A 527 -27.99 -4.28 -7.98
C ALA A 527 -26.55 -3.88 -8.44
N TYR A 528 -26.14 -2.66 -8.17
CA TYR A 528 -24.76 -2.22 -8.47
C TYR A 528 -23.68 -2.99 -7.72
N GLN A 529 -24.00 -3.68 -6.62
CA GLN A 529 -23.02 -4.51 -5.89
C GLN A 529 -22.52 -5.71 -6.71
N SER A 530 -23.34 -6.19 -7.67
CA SER A 530 -23.05 -7.37 -8.49
C SER A 530 -23.28 -7.18 -9.99
N LYS A 531 -23.52 -5.95 -10.44
CA LYS A 531 -23.75 -5.64 -11.86
C LYS A 531 -22.53 -6.02 -12.70
N TRP A 532 -22.75 -6.70 -13.84
CA TRP A 532 -21.73 -7.21 -14.76
C TRP A 532 -20.79 -8.27 -14.18
N THR A 533 -21.20 -8.97 -13.13
CA THR A 533 -20.39 -10.04 -12.50
C THR A 533 -20.89 -11.45 -12.78
N GLN A 534 -22.04 -11.61 -13.41
CA GLN A 534 -22.54 -12.91 -13.86
C GLN A 534 -21.59 -13.55 -14.87
N TYR A 535 -21.55 -14.88 -14.88
CA TYR A 535 -20.86 -15.63 -15.93
C TYR A 535 -21.88 -16.07 -16.97
N ASP A 536 -21.80 -15.47 -18.17
CA ASP A 536 -22.73 -15.73 -19.27
C ASP A 536 -22.02 -15.67 -20.63
N VAL A 537 -21.44 -16.79 -21.02
CA VAL A 537 -20.72 -16.95 -22.30
C VAL A 537 -21.65 -16.75 -23.50
N ALA A 538 -22.93 -17.12 -23.37
CA ALA A 538 -23.88 -16.99 -24.49
C ALA A 538 -24.23 -15.53 -24.75
N GLU A 539 -24.56 -14.76 -23.70
CA GLU A 539 -24.82 -13.32 -23.84
C GLU A 539 -23.55 -12.56 -24.22
N ALA A 540 -22.38 -12.91 -23.64
CA ALA A 540 -21.10 -12.30 -24.04
C ALA A 540 -20.82 -12.49 -25.55
N ASN A 541 -21.01 -13.70 -26.08
CA ASN A 541 -20.87 -13.96 -27.51
C ASN A 541 -21.85 -13.15 -28.34
N LYS A 542 -23.12 -13.11 -27.94
CA LYS A 542 -24.16 -12.32 -28.62
C LYS A 542 -23.83 -10.82 -28.66
N MET A 543 -23.31 -10.27 -27.54
CA MET A 543 -22.85 -8.88 -27.48
C MET A 543 -21.67 -8.64 -28.42
N LEU A 544 -20.70 -9.56 -28.46
CA LEU A 544 -19.53 -9.48 -29.32
C LEU A 544 -19.86 -9.71 -30.79
N ASP A 545 -20.85 -10.55 -31.13
CA ASP A 545 -21.30 -10.78 -32.50
C ASP A 545 -21.90 -9.49 -33.11
N ALA A 546 -22.43 -8.59 -32.27
CA ALA A 546 -22.93 -7.29 -32.72
C ALA A 546 -21.79 -6.26 -33.00
N ILE A 547 -20.59 -6.49 -32.50
CA ILE A 547 -19.45 -5.56 -32.59
C ILE A 547 -18.34 -6.12 -33.50
N VAL A 548 -17.94 -7.39 -33.29
CA VAL A 548 -16.86 -8.09 -33.97
C VAL A 548 -17.28 -9.52 -34.34
N PRO A 549 -18.16 -9.66 -35.35
CA PRO A 549 -18.75 -10.95 -35.73
C PRO A 549 -17.73 -11.91 -36.39
N ASP A 550 -16.68 -11.36 -37.01
CA ASP A 550 -15.72 -12.15 -37.78
C ASP A 550 -14.80 -12.95 -36.88
N LYS A 551 -14.55 -14.21 -37.28
CA LYS A 551 -13.67 -15.14 -36.53
C LYS A 551 -12.69 -15.78 -37.51
N ASP A 552 -11.48 -16.06 -36.99
CA ASP A 552 -10.47 -16.87 -37.71
C ASP A 552 -10.83 -18.36 -37.71
N ALA A 553 -9.99 -19.18 -38.35
CA ALA A 553 -10.19 -20.62 -38.46
C ALA A 553 -10.16 -21.36 -37.11
N ASP A 554 -9.53 -20.76 -36.10
CA ASP A 554 -9.42 -21.29 -34.74
C ASP A 554 -10.57 -20.82 -33.82
N GLY A 555 -11.50 -20.00 -34.36
CA GLY A 555 -12.66 -19.47 -33.63
C GLY A 555 -12.41 -18.18 -32.84
N PHE A 556 -11.24 -17.58 -32.95
CA PHE A 556 -10.94 -16.29 -32.35
C PHE A 556 -11.45 -15.13 -33.20
N ARG A 557 -11.97 -14.11 -32.55
CA ARG A 557 -12.50 -12.92 -33.21
C ARG A 557 -11.40 -12.09 -33.85
N THR A 558 -11.74 -11.49 -34.99
CA THR A 558 -10.84 -10.61 -35.73
C THR A 558 -11.44 -9.20 -35.84
N TYR A 559 -10.56 -8.21 -35.80
CA TYR A 559 -10.92 -6.80 -35.97
C TYR A 559 -10.01 -6.18 -37.02
N ASN A 560 -10.60 -5.58 -38.08
CA ASN A 560 -9.86 -5.06 -39.23
C ASN A 560 -8.95 -6.11 -39.94
N GLY A 561 -9.32 -7.40 -39.88
CA GLY A 561 -8.56 -8.50 -40.44
C GLY A 561 -7.47 -9.06 -39.53
N GLU A 562 -7.25 -8.48 -38.35
CA GLU A 562 -6.27 -8.95 -37.36
C GLU A 562 -6.97 -9.72 -36.23
N LYS A 563 -6.36 -10.82 -35.78
CA LYS A 563 -6.81 -11.57 -34.59
C LYS A 563 -6.74 -10.67 -33.37
N ILE A 564 -7.85 -10.52 -32.64
CA ILE A 564 -7.87 -9.79 -31.38
C ILE A 564 -7.00 -10.55 -30.38
N ASN A 565 -5.89 -9.94 -29.94
CA ASN A 565 -4.99 -10.48 -28.93
C ASN A 565 -4.62 -9.40 -27.93
N LEU A 566 -5.29 -9.40 -26.75
CA LEU A 566 -5.14 -8.37 -25.73
C LEU A 566 -3.97 -8.70 -24.79
N ILE A 567 -3.07 -7.77 -24.59
CA ILE A 567 -1.99 -7.89 -23.62
C ILE A 567 -2.48 -7.44 -22.25
N VAL A 568 -2.40 -8.33 -21.28
CA VAL A 568 -2.66 -8.03 -19.86
C VAL A 568 -1.32 -7.83 -19.17
N LEU A 569 -0.97 -6.58 -18.89
CA LEU A 569 0.27 -6.22 -18.21
C LEU A 569 0.11 -6.38 -16.70
N ALA A 570 1.03 -7.09 -16.05
CA ALA A 570 1.00 -7.38 -14.62
C ALA A 570 2.37 -7.22 -13.96
N ALA A 571 2.38 -6.81 -12.70
CA ALA A 571 3.60 -6.76 -11.88
C ALA A 571 3.87 -8.07 -11.11
N SER A 572 2.93 -9.01 -11.14
CA SER A 572 3.08 -10.35 -10.55
C SER A 572 2.14 -11.32 -11.28
N ALA A 573 2.62 -12.53 -11.51
CA ALA A 573 1.76 -13.61 -11.97
C ALA A 573 0.84 -14.09 -10.84
N GLY A 574 -0.38 -14.46 -11.22
CA GLY A 574 -1.32 -15.14 -10.33
C GLY A 574 -2.24 -16.00 -11.17
N ASP A 575 -2.58 -17.19 -10.67
CA ASP A 575 -3.44 -18.17 -11.35
C ASP A 575 -4.79 -17.57 -11.80
N ASN A 576 -5.26 -16.55 -11.08
CA ASN A 576 -6.50 -15.85 -11.39
C ASN A 576 -6.48 -15.12 -12.75
N ALA A 577 -5.33 -14.58 -13.17
CA ALA A 577 -5.20 -13.93 -14.48
C ALA A 577 -5.18 -14.98 -15.62
N GLU A 578 -4.53 -16.11 -15.39
CA GLU A 578 -4.49 -17.20 -16.37
C GLU A 578 -5.88 -17.82 -16.55
N MET A 579 -6.63 -18.02 -15.45
CA MET A 579 -8.01 -18.50 -15.52
C MET A 579 -8.92 -17.54 -16.27
N MET A 580 -8.81 -16.23 -16.06
CA MET A 580 -9.56 -15.21 -16.81
C MET A 580 -9.23 -15.27 -18.31
N ILE A 581 -7.94 -15.37 -18.67
CA ILE A 581 -7.50 -15.48 -20.07
C ILE A 581 -8.08 -16.75 -20.72
N GLU A 582 -8.16 -17.85 -19.97
CA GLU A 582 -8.80 -19.06 -20.45
C GLU A 582 -10.31 -18.87 -20.68
N ASP A 583 -11.00 -18.19 -19.77
CA ASP A 583 -12.43 -17.87 -19.93
C ASP A 583 -12.70 -17.02 -21.18
N TRP A 584 -11.84 -16.05 -21.47
CA TRP A 584 -11.99 -15.19 -22.66
C TRP A 584 -11.85 -15.94 -23.98
N LYS A 585 -11.16 -17.09 -24.00
CA LYS A 585 -11.14 -17.95 -25.21
C LYS A 585 -12.53 -18.47 -25.55
N ALA A 586 -13.39 -18.75 -24.56
CA ALA A 586 -14.75 -19.22 -24.80
C ALA A 586 -15.65 -18.18 -25.48
N ILE A 587 -15.30 -16.91 -25.41
CA ILE A 587 -15.95 -15.79 -26.11
C ILE A 587 -15.19 -15.35 -27.37
N GLY A 588 -14.15 -16.12 -27.77
CA GLY A 588 -13.36 -15.87 -28.97
C GLY A 588 -12.34 -14.73 -28.86
N ILE A 589 -11.96 -14.34 -27.67
CA ILE A 589 -10.93 -13.31 -27.44
C ILE A 589 -9.63 -13.99 -27.03
N SER A 590 -8.58 -13.80 -27.83
CA SER A 590 -7.22 -14.17 -27.45
C SER A 590 -6.61 -13.13 -26.54
N SER A 591 -5.85 -13.56 -25.55
CA SER A 591 -5.12 -12.65 -24.66
C SER A 591 -3.85 -13.30 -24.14
N LYS A 592 -2.91 -12.47 -23.71
CA LYS A 592 -1.61 -12.89 -23.18
C LYS A 592 -1.30 -12.12 -21.89
N LEU A 593 -0.91 -12.85 -20.86
CA LEU A 593 -0.35 -12.27 -19.64
C LEU A 593 1.13 -11.88 -19.88
N ASP A 594 1.45 -10.61 -19.65
CA ASP A 594 2.81 -10.07 -19.70
C ASP A 594 3.25 -9.65 -18.30
N VAL A 595 4.01 -10.53 -17.63
CA VAL A 595 4.47 -10.32 -16.26
C VAL A 595 5.85 -9.68 -16.30
N VAL A 596 5.95 -8.49 -15.71
CA VAL A 596 7.18 -7.69 -15.70
C VAL A 596 7.56 -7.29 -14.28
N SER A 597 8.77 -6.78 -14.09
CA SER A 597 9.15 -6.19 -12.80
C SER A 597 8.23 -5.03 -12.43
N ARG A 598 8.07 -4.76 -11.13
CA ARG A 598 7.22 -3.65 -10.67
C ARG A 598 7.64 -2.31 -11.29
N ALA A 599 8.94 -2.04 -11.40
CA ALA A 599 9.44 -0.80 -12.01
C ALA A 599 9.06 -0.70 -13.49
N THR A 600 9.20 -1.80 -14.24
CA THR A 600 8.78 -1.88 -15.64
C THR A 600 7.26 -1.72 -15.78
N PHE A 601 6.47 -2.35 -14.90
CA PHE A 601 5.03 -2.18 -14.86
C PHE A 601 4.64 -0.71 -14.64
N GLU A 602 5.23 -0.04 -13.63
CA GLU A 602 4.94 1.37 -13.31
C GLU A 602 5.28 2.34 -14.45
N THR A 603 6.19 1.95 -15.34
CA THR A 603 6.53 2.72 -16.56
C THR A 603 5.57 2.40 -17.68
N ARG A 604 5.50 1.12 -18.10
CA ARG A 604 4.72 0.70 -19.27
C ARG A 604 3.20 0.90 -19.10
N ALA A 605 2.67 0.73 -17.91
CA ALA A 605 1.25 0.91 -17.64
C ALA A 605 0.77 2.37 -17.83
N LYS A 606 1.68 3.33 -17.99
CA LYS A 606 1.36 4.72 -18.32
C LYS A 606 1.35 5.00 -19.82
N GLU A 607 1.88 4.07 -20.61
CA GLU A 607 1.96 4.17 -22.05
C GLU A 607 0.59 3.88 -22.71
N PHE A 608 0.35 4.48 -23.88
CA PHE A 608 -0.89 4.26 -24.61
C PHE A 608 -0.89 2.92 -25.36
N SER A 609 0.26 2.30 -25.51
CA SER A 609 0.45 1.01 -26.20
C SER A 609 -0.06 -0.21 -25.40
N THR A 610 -0.28 -0.08 -24.09
CA THR A 610 -0.82 -1.19 -23.28
C THR A 610 -2.35 -1.23 -23.38
N GLU A 611 -2.93 -2.43 -23.50
CA GLU A 611 -4.38 -2.61 -23.58
C GLU A 611 -5.03 -2.67 -22.19
N ILE A 612 -4.49 -3.52 -21.30
CA ILE A 612 -5.09 -3.80 -20.00
C ILE A 612 -3.99 -3.89 -18.94
N ASN A 613 -4.21 -3.22 -17.81
CA ASN A 613 -3.32 -3.27 -16.65
C ASN A 613 -3.98 -4.05 -15.51
N GLN A 614 -3.23 -4.95 -14.85
CA GLN A 614 -3.72 -5.72 -13.71
C GLN A 614 -3.25 -5.11 -12.38
N TRP A 615 -4.18 -4.93 -11.45
CA TRP A 615 -3.89 -4.54 -10.06
C TRP A 615 -5.04 -4.91 -9.11
N GLY A 616 -4.96 -4.50 -7.84
CA GLY A 616 -6.06 -4.57 -6.87
C GLY A 616 -6.74 -3.22 -6.64
N LEU A 617 -8.05 -3.19 -6.45
CA LEU A 617 -8.80 -1.99 -6.07
C LEU A 617 -9.11 -2.04 -4.57
N ASP A 618 -8.29 -1.35 -3.78
CA ASP A 618 -8.32 -1.33 -2.31
C ASP A 618 -8.66 0.05 -1.72
N THR A 619 -9.15 0.98 -2.56
CA THR A 619 -9.45 2.37 -2.18
C THR A 619 -10.90 2.76 -2.44
N ALA A 620 -11.79 1.81 -2.73
CA ALA A 620 -13.18 2.11 -3.09
C ALA A 620 -13.97 2.83 -1.97
N CYS A 621 -13.62 2.65 -0.69
CA CYS A 621 -14.22 3.41 0.42
C CYS A 621 -13.84 4.88 0.44
N CYS A 622 -12.79 5.31 -0.27
CA CYS A 622 -12.07 6.53 0.06
C CYS A 622 -11.87 7.44 -1.16
N LEU A 623 -12.90 7.56 -2.00
CA LEU A 623 -12.86 8.32 -3.25
C LEU A 623 -12.31 9.75 -3.09
N TRP A 624 -12.68 10.46 -2.03
CA TRP A 624 -12.27 11.85 -1.83
C TRP A 624 -10.83 12.00 -1.34
N SER A 625 -10.29 10.97 -0.70
CA SER A 625 -8.89 10.99 -0.23
C SER A 625 -7.93 10.25 -1.15
N ASP A 626 -8.41 9.32 -1.98
CA ASP A 626 -7.57 8.52 -2.89
C ASP A 626 -8.39 8.02 -4.10
N ALA A 627 -8.67 8.91 -5.06
CA ALA A 627 -9.42 8.61 -6.27
C ALA A 627 -8.60 7.94 -7.37
N ASN A 628 -7.29 7.84 -7.20
CA ASN A 628 -6.35 7.54 -8.28
C ASN A 628 -6.59 6.22 -9.01
N LYS A 629 -7.22 5.25 -8.34
CA LYS A 629 -7.54 3.95 -8.92
C LYS A 629 -8.91 3.90 -9.57
N GLN A 630 -9.82 4.77 -9.15
CA GLN A 630 -11.19 4.85 -9.66
C GLN A 630 -11.31 5.81 -10.85
N LEU A 631 -10.66 6.98 -10.73
CA LEU A 631 -10.74 8.06 -11.71
C LEU A 631 -9.36 8.41 -12.28
N PRO A 632 -9.30 8.81 -13.56
CA PRO A 632 -8.06 9.29 -14.17
C PRO A 632 -7.81 10.77 -13.80
N VAL A 633 -7.57 11.04 -12.50
CA VAL A 633 -7.27 12.38 -11.97
C VAL A 633 -5.77 12.60 -11.69
N ASN A 634 -4.95 11.59 -11.95
CA ASN A 634 -3.50 11.70 -11.98
C ASN A 634 -2.91 10.72 -13.01
N ILE A 635 -1.68 10.97 -13.46
CA ILE A 635 -0.94 10.04 -14.31
C ILE A 635 -0.34 8.95 -13.43
N GLY A 636 -0.78 7.71 -13.63
CA GLY A 636 -0.39 6.58 -12.78
C GLY A 636 -0.42 5.24 -13.49
N SER A 637 0.23 4.25 -12.90
CA SER A 637 0.28 2.87 -13.43
C SER A 637 -1.03 2.10 -13.22
N VAL A 638 -1.87 2.53 -12.29
CA VAL A 638 -3.19 1.94 -12.03
C VAL A 638 -4.24 2.96 -12.43
N ASN A 639 -4.46 3.08 -13.74
CA ASN A 639 -5.32 4.08 -14.36
C ASN A 639 -5.84 3.54 -15.69
N TRP A 640 -7.08 3.90 -16.04
CA TRP A 640 -7.70 3.51 -17.30
C TRP A 640 -7.67 4.61 -18.39
N GLY A 641 -7.07 5.78 -18.08
CA GLY A 641 -7.04 6.90 -19.03
C GLY A 641 -5.98 7.95 -18.67
N ASN A 642 -4.70 7.66 -18.84
CA ASN A 642 -3.61 8.60 -18.51
C ASN A 642 -3.64 9.89 -19.36
N GLY A 643 -4.10 9.82 -20.60
CA GLY A 643 -4.33 11.01 -21.45
C GLY A 643 -5.47 11.87 -20.95
N TYR A 644 -6.53 11.26 -20.42
CA TYR A 644 -7.64 11.98 -19.77
C TYR A 644 -7.18 12.62 -18.44
N ALA A 645 -6.32 11.93 -17.70
CA ALA A 645 -5.69 12.48 -16.51
C ALA A 645 -4.83 13.71 -16.83
N ALA A 646 -4.05 13.65 -17.90
CA ALA A 646 -3.25 14.78 -18.38
C ALA A 646 -4.15 15.98 -18.77
N TRP A 647 -5.28 15.72 -19.42
CA TRP A 647 -6.27 16.74 -19.74
C TRP A 647 -6.87 17.36 -18.46
N TRP A 648 -7.30 16.56 -17.50
CA TRP A 648 -7.85 17.04 -16.24
C TRP A 648 -6.84 17.87 -15.44
N ILE A 649 -5.59 17.42 -15.36
CA ILE A 649 -4.49 18.17 -14.69
C ILE A 649 -4.31 19.53 -15.36
N LYS A 650 -4.27 19.58 -16.70
CA LYS A 650 -4.14 20.84 -17.43
C LYS A 650 -5.29 21.81 -17.12
N GLN A 651 -6.54 21.33 -17.11
CA GLN A 651 -7.70 22.17 -16.80
C GLN A 651 -7.65 22.73 -15.37
N ASN A 652 -7.22 21.91 -14.40
CA ASN A 652 -7.25 22.26 -12.99
C ASN A 652 -5.99 22.98 -12.47
N THR A 653 -4.85 22.81 -13.15
CA THR A 653 -3.57 23.37 -12.66
C THR A 653 -2.85 24.25 -13.66
N GLY A 654 -3.29 24.27 -14.91
CA GLY A 654 -2.59 24.93 -16.03
C GLY A 654 -1.31 24.21 -16.47
N ASN A 655 -0.87 23.14 -15.77
CA ASN A 655 0.34 22.40 -16.11
C ASN A 655 0.08 21.38 -17.21
N GLU A 656 0.94 21.37 -18.22
CA GLU A 656 0.93 20.30 -19.23
C GLU A 656 1.86 19.19 -18.82
N VAL A 657 1.30 17.98 -18.62
CA VAL A 657 2.04 16.79 -18.23
C VAL A 657 1.62 15.61 -19.12
N GLY A 658 2.58 14.91 -19.68
CA GLY A 658 2.32 13.77 -20.55
C GLY A 658 1.54 14.12 -21.84
N THR A 659 1.01 13.10 -22.49
CA THR A 659 0.18 13.26 -23.71
C THR A 659 -1.27 13.55 -23.32
N ILE A 660 -1.78 14.69 -23.77
CA ILE A 660 -3.14 15.17 -23.45
C ILE A 660 -4.13 14.59 -24.45
N VAL A 661 -5.13 13.87 -23.95
CA VAL A 661 -6.29 13.40 -24.73
C VAL A 661 -7.56 14.00 -24.14
N GLU A 662 -8.36 14.64 -24.98
CA GLU A 662 -9.65 15.17 -24.54
C GLU A 662 -10.62 14.04 -24.21
N PRO A 663 -11.19 13.97 -22.99
CA PRO A 663 -12.10 12.91 -22.62
C PRO A 663 -13.50 13.08 -23.23
N PRO A 664 -14.25 11.99 -23.41
CA PRO A 664 -15.64 12.04 -23.85
C PRO A 664 -16.53 12.68 -22.78
N ALA A 665 -17.78 13.02 -23.16
CA ALA A 665 -18.70 13.79 -22.34
C ALA A 665 -18.97 13.15 -20.96
N ASN A 666 -19.21 11.85 -20.92
CA ASN A 666 -19.46 11.11 -19.66
C ASN A 666 -18.26 11.14 -18.72
N VAL A 667 -17.02 11.07 -19.22
CA VAL A 667 -15.81 11.19 -18.39
C VAL A 667 -15.65 12.63 -17.87
N LYS A 668 -15.97 13.64 -18.69
CA LYS A 668 -15.98 15.04 -18.23
C LYS A 668 -17.02 15.27 -17.13
N GLU A 669 -18.18 14.60 -17.22
CA GLU A 669 -19.20 14.66 -16.19
C GLU A 669 -18.74 13.99 -14.88
N MET A 670 -18.06 12.84 -14.95
CA MET A 670 -17.42 12.24 -13.77
C MET A 670 -16.39 13.17 -13.13
N PHE A 671 -15.58 13.87 -13.92
CA PHE A 671 -14.64 14.87 -13.38
C PHE A 671 -15.37 16.02 -12.68
N LYS A 672 -16.47 16.49 -13.26
CA LYS A 672 -17.30 17.52 -12.60
C LYS A 672 -17.89 17.01 -11.29
N HIS A 673 -18.41 15.79 -11.25
CA HIS A 673 -18.86 15.17 -9.99
C HIS A 673 -17.73 15.06 -8.95
N TYR A 674 -16.52 14.73 -9.39
CA TYR A 674 -15.38 14.66 -8.48
C TYR A 674 -15.02 16.03 -7.89
N GLU A 675 -14.97 17.08 -8.69
CA GLU A 675 -14.69 18.45 -8.27
C GLU A 675 -15.79 19.01 -7.36
N ASP A 676 -17.05 18.83 -7.73
CA ASP A 676 -18.20 19.26 -6.93
C ASP A 676 -18.25 18.51 -5.59
N GLY A 677 -17.93 17.19 -5.59
CA GLY A 677 -17.93 16.37 -4.38
C GLY A 677 -16.81 16.70 -3.42
N LEU A 678 -15.60 17.02 -3.92
CA LEU A 678 -14.46 17.43 -3.08
C LEU A 678 -14.75 18.70 -2.27
N THR A 679 -15.56 19.61 -2.81
CA THR A 679 -15.85 20.91 -2.23
C THR A 679 -17.22 21.00 -1.56
N SER A 680 -18.01 19.93 -1.63
CA SER A 680 -19.36 19.87 -1.03
C SER A 680 -19.32 19.32 0.41
N PRO A 681 -20.27 19.76 1.26
CA PRO A 681 -20.52 19.08 2.53
C PRO A 681 -20.78 17.59 2.33
N PRO A 682 -20.47 16.72 3.32
CA PRO A 682 -20.47 15.27 3.17
C PRO A 682 -21.74 14.68 2.53
N GLU A 683 -22.92 15.15 2.97
CA GLU A 683 -24.21 14.67 2.45
C GLU A 683 -24.39 14.92 0.95
N LYS A 684 -23.94 16.06 0.45
CA LYS A 684 -23.96 16.37 -0.99
C LYS A 684 -22.83 15.66 -1.73
N GLY A 685 -21.65 15.62 -1.12
CA GLY A 685 -20.50 14.88 -1.66
C GLY A 685 -20.85 13.42 -1.94
N ASN A 686 -21.61 12.76 -1.06
CA ASN A 686 -22.04 11.38 -1.23
C ASN A 686 -22.88 11.17 -2.50
N ILE A 687 -23.72 12.14 -2.89
CA ILE A 687 -24.51 12.06 -4.13
C ILE A 687 -23.58 12.02 -5.35
N HIS A 688 -22.56 12.87 -5.37
CA HIS A 688 -21.57 12.90 -6.44
C HIS A 688 -20.73 11.60 -6.48
N ALA A 689 -20.36 11.06 -5.32
CA ALA A 689 -19.63 9.79 -5.26
C ALA A 689 -20.44 8.63 -5.84
N ARG A 690 -21.73 8.54 -5.52
CA ARG A 690 -22.65 7.51 -6.06
C ARG A 690 -22.70 7.58 -7.58
N ALA A 691 -22.93 8.77 -8.15
CA ALA A 691 -22.97 8.96 -9.60
C ALA A 691 -21.66 8.52 -10.29
N ILE A 692 -20.52 8.80 -9.69
CA ILE A 692 -19.22 8.33 -10.19
C ILE A 692 -19.14 6.80 -10.19
N TYR A 693 -19.53 6.14 -9.10
CA TYR A 693 -19.47 4.67 -9.02
C TYR A 693 -20.47 4.00 -9.96
N GLU A 694 -21.68 4.55 -10.10
CA GLU A 694 -22.67 4.08 -11.08
C GLU A 694 -22.10 4.10 -12.49
N GLU A 695 -21.50 5.21 -12.91
CA GLU A 695 -20.91 5.35 -14.24
C GLU A 695 -19.73 4.38 -14.44
N ILE A 696 -18.79 4.27 -13.48
CA ILE A 696 -17.63 3.35 -13.62
C ILE A 696 -18.10 1.91 -13.73
N VAL A 697 -19.10 1.50 -12.94
CA VAL A 697 -19.65 0.14 -12.97
C VAL A 697 -20.37 -0.10 -14.30
N ASP A 698 -21.12 0.86 -14.81
CA ASP A 698 -21.83 0.71 -16.08
C ASP A 698 -20.88 0.67 -17.27
N GLN A 699 -19.85 1.47 -17.27
CA GLN A 699 -18.86 1.52 -18.34
C GLN A 699 -17.86 0.37 -18.33
N GLN A 700 -17.69 -0.32 -17.21
CA GLN A 700 -16.67 -1.36 -17.06
C GLN A 700 -15.26 -0.89 -17.46
N TYR A 701 -14.88 0.33 -17.09
CA TYR A 701 -13.50 0.82 -17.24
C TYR A 701 -12.54 -0.01 -16.40
N ILE A 702 -13.05 -0.56 -15.30
CA ILE A 702 -12.36 -1.45 -14.38
C ILE A 702 -13.18 -2.73 -14.28
N ILE A 703 -12.61 -3.85 -14.72
CA ILE A 703 -13.24 -5.17 -14.66
C ILE A 703 -12.74 -5.88 -13.41
N PRO A 704 -13.56 -6.03 -12.35
CA PRO A 704 -13.15 -6.72 -11.14
C PRO A 704 -13.30 -8.24 -11.26
N LEU A 705 -12.52 -8.99 -10.48
CA LEU A 705 -12.77 -10.42 -10.26
C LEU A 705 -13.67 -10.62 -9.02
N VAL A 706 -13.06 -10.66 -7.84
CA VAL A 706 -13.72 -10.81 -6.55
C VAL A 706 -13.13 -9.82 -5.55
N GLY A 707 -13.88 -9.48 -4.52
CA GLY A 707 -13.43 -8.52 -3.51
C GLY A 707 -13.91 -8.84 -2.11
N LEU A 708 -13.59 -7.98 -1.15
CA LEU A 708 -13.90 -8.13 0.27
C LEU A 708 -13.41 -9.47 0.86
N GLY A 709 -12.36 -10.04 0.30
CA GLY A 709 -11.69 -11.21 0.85
C GLY A 709 -11.04 -10.89 2.19
N PRO A 710 -11.03 -11.82 3.13
CA PRO A 710 -10.36 -11.60 4.41
C PRO A 710 -8.84 -11.51 4.23
N ARG A 711 -8.20 -10.68 5.05
CA ARG A 711 -6.76 -10.63 5.21
C ARG A 711 -6.34 -11.57 6.32
N VAL A 712 -5.47 -12.51 6.00
CA VAL A 712 -4.94 -13.45 6.99
C VAL A 712 -3.84 -12.76 7.81
N ALA A 713 -3.96 -12.83 9.14
CA ALA A 713 -2.91 -12.45 10.08
C ALA A 713 -2.50 -13.67 10.90
N VAL A 714 -1.19 -13.89 11.03
CA VAL A 714 -0.59 -14.90 11.90
C VAL A 714 -0.06 -14.22 13.13
N VAL A 715 -0.47 -14.70 14.30
CA VAL A 715 -0.22 -14.08 15.60
C VAL A 715 0.30 -15.14 16.55
N ASN A 716 1.29 -14.81 17.39
CA ASN A 716 1.70 -15.69 18.51
C ASN A 716 0.51 -15.89 19.45
N ALA A 717 0.17 -17.14 19.77
CA ALA A 717 -0.99 -17.47 20.60
C ALA A 717 -0.95 -16.87 22.01
N ASN A 718 0.27 -16.54 22.50
CA ASN A 718 0.48 -15.88 23.79
C ASN A 718 0.31 -14.34 23.75
N MET A 719 0.05 -13.74 22.58
CA MET A 719 -0.23 -12.31 22.51
C MET A 719 -1.67 -12.01 22.94
N GLY A 720 -1.84 -11.01 23.81
CA GLY A 720 -3.11 -10.43 24.22
C GLY A 720 -3.39 -9.11 23.51
N ASN A 721 -4.61 -8.63 23.62
CA ASN A 721 -5.14 -7.41 22.98
C ASN A 721 -4.99 -7.37 21.47
N VAL A 722 -4.86 -8.52 20.82
CA VAL A 722 -4.94 -8.63 19.37
C VAL A 722 -6.41 -8.90 19.00
N PRO A 723 -7.11 -7.95 18.38
CA PRO A 723 -8.56 -8.09 18.15
C PRO A 723 -8.86 -9.24 17.18
N GLU A 724 -9.98 -9.94 17.43
CA GLU A 724 -10.49 -10.96 16.50
C GLU A 724 -10.85 -10.38 15.13
N PHE A 725 -11.22 -9.12 15.10
CA PHE A 725 -11.58 -8.39 13.89
C PHE A 725 -10.88 -7.02 13.86
N ALA A 726 -10.32 -6.67 12.70
CA ALA A 726 -9.86 -5.32 12.35
C ALA A 726 -10.05 -5.10 10.85
N VAL A 727 -10.06 -3.84 10.41
CA VAL A 727 -10.12 -3.49 8.98
C VAL A 727 -8.72 -3.34 8.43
N MET A 728 -8.41 -4.09 7.36
CA MET A 728 -7.05 -4.24 6.81
C MET A 728 -6.89 -3.70 5.40
N ASP A 729 -7.46 -2.54 5.12
CA ASP A 729 -7.30 -1.88 3.83
C ASP A 729 -6.15 -0.87 3.81
N TRP A 730 -5.74 -0.53 2.59
CA TRP A 730 -4.73 0.50 2.35
C TRP A 730 -5.10 1.86 2.94
N PRO A 731 -6.31 2.43 2.74
CA PRO A 731 -6.66 3.74 3.26
C PRO A 731 -6.63 3.82 4.80
N PHE A 732 -7.00 2.73 5.47
CA PHE A 732 -6.98 2.65 6.93
C PHE A 732 -5.61 2.31 7.51
N ARG A 733 -4.63 2.05 6.64
CA ARG A 733 -3.26 1.72 7.03
C ARG A 733 -3.18 0.56 8.03
N GLY A 734 -4.03 -0.46 7.83
CA GLY A 734 -3.92 -1.68 8.66
C GLY A 734 -2.46 -2.17 8.76
N PRO A 735 -2.00 -2.64 9.92
CA PRO A 735 -2.75 -2.99 11.12
C PRO A 735 -2.93 -1.84 12.14
N SER A 736 -2.74 -0.57 11.78
CA SER A 736 -2.88 0.53 12.75
C SER A 736 -4.28 0.60 13.39
N THR A 737 -5.30 0.09 12.70
CA THR A 737 -6.67 -0.04 13.23
C THR A 737 -6.81 -1.12 14.31
N ALA A 738 -5.84 -2.02 14.43
CA ALA A 738 -5.76 -2.99 15.53
C ALA A 738 -5.04 -2.43 16.78
N TYR A 739 -4.59 -1.18 16.73
CA TYR A 739 -3.88 -0.50 17.82
C TYR A 739 -2.74 -1.34 18.42
N PRO A 740 -1.70 -1.67 17.63
CA PRO A 740 -0.64 -2.58 18.03
C PRO A 740 0.14 -2.16 19.28
N GLU A 741 0.08 -0.88 19.65
CA GLU A 741 0.69 -0.35 20.87
C GLU A 741 0.13 -0.97 22.15
N GLN A 742 -1.08 -1.58 22.11
CA GLN A 742 -1.66 -2.29 23.24
C GLN A 742 -1.40 -3.81 23.23
N PHE A 743 -0.70 -4.34 22.21
CA PHE A 743 -0.35 -5.76 22.20
C PHE A 743 0.64 -6.07 23.31
N TYR A 744 0.50 -7.24 23.95
CA TYR A 744 1.37 -7.68 25.04
C TYR A 744 1.51 -9.20 25.02
N TYR A 745 2.48 -9.73 25.75
CA TYR A 745 2.63 -11.18 25.97
C TYR A 745 1.97 -11.58 27.28
N LYS A 746 1.03 -12.55 27.22
CA LYS A 746 0.42 -13.18 28.38
C LYS A 746 1.53 -13.89 29.17
N LYS A 747 1.48 -13.77 30.50
CA LYS A 747 2.46 -14.40 31.42
C LYS A 747 2.10 -15.83 31.72
#